data_d12133d656c14dcd34daa51c8010720c
#
_entry.id   d12133d656c14dcd34daa51c8010720c
#
_cell.length_a   1.000
_cell.length_b   1.000
_cell.length_c   1.000
_cell.angle_alpha   90.00
_cell.angle_beta   90.00
_cell.angle_gamma   90.00
#
_symmetry.space_group_name_H-M   'P 1'
#
loop_
_entity.id
_entity.type
_entity.pdbx_description
1 polymer ?
#
loop_
_entity_poly.entity_id
_entity_poly.type
_entity_poly.pdbx_seq_one_letter_code
_entity_poly.pdbx_strand_id
1 'polypeptide(L)'
;MNTNNIKKYAPKARNQFRDAVIDKLTTLGITIDKKGHLQVADAEIIGETVRYGQFDYPKSTLARREKLAKCAREQGFDVLVERSAYTWFNRLCAIRYMERHGYLDHGFQVLSHPENPTGFEVLDHVPEVAESLGLDKSRLVEMKLSGNQDEELYRELLLGQCHALHRAMPFLFEAVDDEAELLLPDNLTRTDSILRNLVDDIPPEDWDQVEVIGWLYQFYISEKKDAVIGKVVKSEDIPAATQLFTPNWIVQYLVQNSVGRQWLQTYPDSPLKSKMDYYIEPAEQTPEVQAQLAAITPSSIEPESIKVLDPACGSGHILIEAYNVLKNIYEERGYRGRDIPQLILENNIFGLDIDDRAAQLSGFALMMMARQDDRRIFSRDVKLNILSLQESLHLDIPKLWQQLNFHGQNQTGSIGDMFAENTELAHTDSPEYQLLMRTLKLFVNAKTLGSLIQVPHEEEAELKVFLEALYRLGQEGDIQQKAAAKVFIPYIQQAWILAQRYDAVVANPPYMGSKGMNGELKEFAKNNFPNSKSDLFAMFIERGFLWLKETGFNSMVTMQSWMFLSSFESMRENTLNSHTIETMVHMGSGVMKIAFGTNATVFKNYHIPAYLGTFSYAESADISENGHPKEFPVNNDRLKFAVANDFKKIPGSPIAYWLPNVNIFKKKKVSDFSQSGGRCKTHNDEKYVRYFWEVSNNNKKWRSFEKGGEYKKWYGNNYYVIDWSECAQKFYAAHGGMINNKFLNRNGVTWQTVTSSKNAFRLKEKSSIYSSVSPCIFFENDNNDDLLNTLASMNSEVTAYIMKAINPTMQTNPGDVLKLPVYTSFNKENIQKIISIAKNDWDTQEYSINYMSNLILSHSG
;
A
#
# COMPACT_ATOMS: atom_id res chain seq x y z
N MET A 1 14.37 18.66 -3.99
CA MET A 1 13.88 18.75 -2.60
C MET A 1 14.74 17.87 -1.68
N ASN A 2 15.19 18.42 -0.57
CA ASN A 2 15.96 17.67 0.44
C ASN A 2 15.01 17.14 1.53
N THR A 3 14.68 15.86 1.50
CA THR A 3 13.74 15.24 2.45
C THR A 3 14.29 15.07 3.87
N ASN A 4 15.56 15.38 4.12
CA ASN A 4 16.19 15.18 5.44
C ASN A 4 15.61 16.10 6.51
N ASN A 5 15.27 17.35 6.15
CA ASN A 5 14.66 18.30 7.08
C ASN A 5 13.27 17.82 7.50
N ILE A 6 12.46 17.42 6.52
CA ILE A 6 11.11 16.89 6.73
C ILE A 6 11.16 15.60 7.57
N LYS A 7 12.10 14.71 7.27
CA LYS A 7 12.31 13.47 8.03
C LYS A 7 12.63 13.69 9.50
N LYS A 8 13.35 14.77 9.82
CA LYS A 8 13.65 15.15 11.21
C LYS A 8 12.47 15.85 11.88
N TYR A 9 11.79 16.73 11.15
CA TYR A 9 10.70 17.56 11.67
C TYR A 9 9.43 16.77 11.95
N ALA A 10 8.92 15.99 10.99
CA ALA A 10 7.57 15.44 11.05
C ALA A 10 7.31 14.48 12.23
N PRO A 11 8.22 13.56 12.64
CA PRO A 11 8.03 12.74 13.83
C PRO A 11 8.03 13.57 15.12
N LYS A 12 8.94 14.57 15.23
CA LYS A 12 8.99 15.51 16.36
C LYS A 12 7.69 16.31 16.45
N ALA A 13 7.21 16.83 15.32
CA ALA A 13 5.96 17.58 15.23
C ALA A 13 4.77 16.75 15.70
N ARG A 14 4.67 15.49 15.28
CA ARG A 14 3.60 14.59 15.73
C ARG A 14 3.47 14.56 17.25
N ASN A 15 4.58 14.38 17.95
CA ASN A 15 4.58 14.33 19.41
C ASN A 15 4.21 15.71 20.02
N GLN A 16 4.74 16.79 19.48
CA GLN A 16 4.44 18.14 19.94
C GLN A 16 2.96 18.51 19.76
N PHE A 17 2.36 18.16 18.60
CA PHE A 17 0.93 18.40 18.37
C PHE A 17 0.05 17.55 19.27
N ARG A 18 0.41 16.31 19.54
CA ARG A 18 -0.30 15.44 20.49
C ARG A 18 -0.28 16.01 21.89
N ASP A 19 0.89 16.42 22.38
CA ASP A 19 1.05 17.00 23.71
C ASP A 19 0.22 18.29 23.83
N ALA A 20 0.28 19.17 22.84
CA ALA A 20 -0.52 20.40 22.82
C ALA A 20 -2.04 20.13 22.84
N VAL A 21 -2.51 19.11 22.13
CA VAL A 21 -3.94 18.71 22.17
C VAL A 21 -4.31 18.12 23.53
N ILE A 22 -3.45 17.31 24.14
CA ILE A 22 -3.65 16.75 25.49
C ILE A 22 -3.76 17.89 26.52
N ASP A 23 -2.89 18.90 26.44
CA ASP A 23 -2.93 20.06 27.31
C ASP A 23 -4.26 20.80 27.18
N LYS A 24 -4.74 21.04 25.95
CA LYS A 24 -6.04 21.68 25.71
C LYS A 24 -7.22 20.85 26.22
N LEU A 25 -7.23 19.53 25.97
CA LEU A 25 -8.25 18.63 26.50
C LEU A 25 -8.27 18.66 28.04
N THR A 26 -7.09 18.76 28.67
CA THR A 26 -6.96 18.88 30.13
C THR A 26 -7.61 20.14 30.62
N THR A 27 -7.42 21.29 29.96
CA THR A 27 -8.09 22.54 30.32
C THR A 27 -9.61 22.51 30.11
N LEU A 28 -10.09 21.66 29.19
CA LEU A 28 -11.52 21.40 28.94
C LEU A 28 -12.10 20.31 29.88
N GLY A 29 -11.32 19.84 30.85
CA GLY A 29 -11.74 18.82 31.80
C GLY A 29 -11.94 17.43 31.21
N ILE A 30 -11.27 17.10 30.10
CA ILE A 30 -11.28 15.78 29.44
C ILE A 30 -9.88 15.18 29.58
N THR A 31 -9.71 14.21 30.47
CA THR A 31 -8.41 13.63 30.83
C THR A 31 -8.49 12.12 30.94
N ILE A 32 -7.34 11.47 31.13
CA ILE A 32 -7.22 10.07 31.52
C ILE A 32 -6.55 9.94 32.88
N ASP A 33 -6.99 8.99 33.70
CA ASP A 33 -6.32 8.69 34.96
C ASP A 33 -5.04 7.87 34.76
N LYS A 34 -4.28 7.63 35.84
CA LYS A 34 -3.04 6.82 35.78
C LYS A 34 -3.23 5.37 35.30
N LYS A 35 -4.48 4.88 35.25
CA LYS A 35 -4.85 3.56 34.77
C LYS A 35 -5.40 3.59 33.33
N GLY A 36 -5.44 4.77 32.70
CA GLY A 36 -5.96 4.96 31.34
C GLY A 36 -7.48 5.11 31.23
N HIS A 37 -8.22 5.28 32.36
CA HIS A 37 -9.65 5.50 32.30
C HIS A 37 -9.97 6.96 32.02
N LEU A 38 -10.93 7.21 31.11
CA LEU A 38 -11.40 8.52 30.75
C LEU A 38 -12.07 9.21 31.95
N GLN A 39 -11.69 10.45 32.22
CA GLN A 39 -12.26 11.34 33.18
C GLN A 39 -12.82 12.57 32.46
N VAL A 40 -14.09 12.88 32.70
CA VAL A 40 -14.76 14.04 32.10
C VAL A 40 -15.33 14.87 33.22
N ALA A 41 -14.82 16.08 33.46
CA ALA A 41 -15.29 16.99 34.50
C ALA A 41 -16.71 17.49 34.19
N ASP A 42 -17.51 17.68 35.22
CA ASP A 42 -18.83 18.29 35.08
C ASP A 42 -18.70 19.77 34.67
N ALA A 43 -19.70 20.26 33.94
CA ALA A 43 -19.77 21.63 33.49
C ALA A 43 -20.53 22.48 34.53
N GLU A 44 -19.85 23.41 35.19
CA GLU A 44 -20.49 24.37 36.11
C GLU A 44 -20.79 25.68 35.35
N ILE A 45 -22.06 25.98 35.14
CA ILE A 45 -22.48 27.19 34.43
C ILE A 45 -22.56 28.34 35.41
N ILE A 46 -21.77 29.39 35.18
CA ILE A 46 -21.68 30.60 36.02
C ILE A 46 -21.95 31.84 35.15
N GLY A 47 -23.22 32.22 35.00
CA GLY A 47 -23.63 33.34 34.12
C GLY A 47 -23.33 33.03 32.61
N GLU A 48 -22.50 33.85 32.00
CA GLU A 48 -22.04 33.68 30.61
C GLU A 48 -20.76 32.84 30.48
N THR A 49 -20.24 32.28 31.59
CA THR A 49 -19.09 31.39 31.59
C THR A 49 -19.49 29.97 32.00
N VAL A 50 -18.68 29.01 31.59
CA VAL A 50 -18.73 27.61 32.03
C VAL A 50 -17.38 27.22 32.58
N ARG A 51 -17.38 26.55 33.72
CA ARG A 51 -16.17 26.08 34.41
C ARG A 51 -16.03 24.59 34.27
N TYR A 52 -14.82 24.16 33.90
CA TYR A 52 -14.39 22.75 33.84
C TYR A 52 -13.23 22.57 34.83
N GLY A 53 -13.51 22.05 36.01
CA GLY A 53 -12.50 21.95 37.08
C GLY A 53 -12.04 23.34 37.53
N GLN A 54 -10.85 23.76 37.18
CA GLN A 54 -10.28 25.06 37.54
C GLN A 54 -10.21 26.08 36.37
N PHE A 55 -10.72 25.70 35.18
CA PHE A 55 -10.62 26.54 33.99
C PHE A 55 -11.98 27.10 33.57
N ASP A 56 -12.05 28.38 33.31
CA ASP A 56 -13.25 29.09 32.87
C ASP A 56 -13.21 29.32 31.35
N TYR A 57 -14.36 29.05 30.71
CA TYR A 57 -14.57 29.24 29.27
C TYR A 57 -15.86 30.01 29.01
N PRO A 58 -16.01 30.65 27.84
CA PRO A 58 -17.29 31.20 27.42
C PRO A 58 -18.34 30.09 27.32
N LYS A 59 -19.57 30.37 27.73
CA LYS A 59 -20.69 29.41 27.69
C LYS A 59 -20.97 28.87 26.29
N SER A 60 -20.63 29.61 25.23
CA SER A 60 -20.72 29.20 23.84
C SER A 60 -19.84 27.96 23.50
N THR A 61 -18.84 27.63 24.33
CA THR A 61 -17.99 26.45 24.12
C THR A 61 -18.65 25.14 24.56
N LEU A 62 -19.72 25.18 25.34
CA LEU A 62 -20.33 24.01 25.97
C LEU A 62 -20.73 22.93 24.96
N ALA A 63 -21.43 23.29 23.89
CA ALA A 63 -21.90 22.32 22.89
C ALA A 63 -20.75 21.66 22.14
N ARG A 64 -19.69 22.42 21.81
CA ARG A 64 -18.49 21.89 21.13
C ARG A 64 -17.69 20.95 22.04
N ARG A 65 -17.54 21.35 23.32
CA ARG A 65 -16.87 20.52 24.33
C ARG A 65 -17.59 19.20 24.55
N GLU A 66 -18.93 19.20 24.61
CA GLU A 66 -19.73 17.96 24.76
C GLU A 66 -19.55 17.02 23.57
N LYS A 67 -19.39 17.52 22.34
CA LYS A 67 -19.04 16.71 21.18
C LYS A 67 -17.68 16.04 21.36
N LEU A 68 -16.64 16.76 21.85
CA LEU A 68 -15.33 16.19 22.14
C LEU A 68 -15.42 15.11 23.24
N ALA A 69 -16.16 15.37 24.32
CA ALA A 69 -16.35 14.41 25.39
C ALA A 69 -17.09 13.15 24.91
N LYS A 70 -18.10 13.29 24.05
CA LYS A 70 -18.81 12.18 23.40
C LYS A 70 -17.85 11.37 22.53
N CYS A 71 -17.06 12.03 21.68
CA CYS A 71 -16.07 11.35 20.85
C CYS A 71 -15.05 10.55 21.69
N ALA A 72 -14.55 11.13 22.79
CA ALA A 72 -13.64 10.44 23.71
C ALA A 72 -14.27 9.20 24.37
N ARG A 73 -15.57 9.23 24.68
CA ARG A 73 -16.32 8.09 25.26
C ARG A 73 -16.56 6.98 24.23
N GLU A 74 -16.90 7.33 22.99
CA GLU A 74 -17.30 6.38 21.95
C GLU A 74 -16.12 5.78 21.21
N GLN A 75 -15.10 6.59 20.87
CA GLN A 75 -13.96 6.19 20.05
C GLN A 75 -12.67 6.01 20.86
N GLY A 76 -12.60 6.56 22.07
CA GLY A 76 -11.41 6.53 22.91
C GLY A 76 -10.62 7.84 22.93
N PHE A 77 -9.95 8.11 24.06
CA PHE A 77 -9.16 9.34 24.26
C PHE A 77 -7.99 9.46 23.28
N ASP A 78 -7.21 8.38 23.10
CA ASP A 78 -6.06 8.40 22.19
C ASP A 78 -6.45 8.62 20.72
N VAL A 79 -7.60 8.09 20.29
CA VAL A 79 -8.13 8.31 18.93
C VAL A 79 -8.51 9.78 18.74
N LEU A 80 -9.17 10.39 19.74
CA LEU A 80 -9.49 11.82 19.72
C LEU A 80 -8.22 12.68 19.63
N VAL A 81 -7.20 12.37 20.48
CA VAL A 81 -5.91 13.09 20.46
C VAL A 81 -5.21 12.99 19.11
N GLU A 82 -5.09 11.77 18.56
CA GLU A 82 -4.45 11.55 17.25
C GLU A 82 -5.19 12.29 16.14
N ARG A 83 -6.53 12.17 16.09
CA ARG A 83 -7.35 12.84 15.08
C ARG A 83 -7.18 14.36 15.13
N SER A 84 -7.25 14.96 16.33
CA SER A 84 -7.14 16.39 16.49
C SER A 84 -5.73 16.92 16.22
N ALA A 85 -4.69 16.18 16.63
CA ALA A 85 -3.30 16.53 16.38
C ALA A 85 -2.99 16.57 14.88
N TYR A 86 -3.37 15.55 14.12
CA TYR A 86 -3.09 15.55 12.67
C TYR A 86 -3.98 16.56 11.92
N THR A 87 -5.19 16.84 12.39
CA THR A 87 -6.05 17.86 11.77
C THR A 87 -5.38 19.21 11.79
N TRP A 88 -4.86 19.64 12.94
CA TRP A 88 -4.14 20.90 13.05
C TRP A 88 -2.80 20.87 12.30
N PHE A 89 -2.06 19.75 12.37
CA PHE A 89 -0.85 19.58 11.58
C PHE A 89 -1.11 19.76 10.07
N ASN A 90 -2.12 19.10 9.53
CA ASN A 90 -2.48 19.19 8.11
C ASN A 90 -2.90 20.61 7.71
N ARG A 91 -3.73 21.28 8.53
CA ARG A 91 -4.18 22.66 8.28
C ARG A 91 -3.00 23.63 8.23
N LEU A 92 -2.10 23.54 9.20
CA LEU A 92 -0.94 24.44 9.26
C LEU A 92 0.05 24.17 8.14
N CYS A 93 0.30 22.92 7.78
CA CYS A 93 1.11 22.58 6.61
C CYS A 93 0.48 23.10 5.31
N ALA A 94 -0.85 23.00 5.17
CA ALA A 94 -1.58 23.54 4.02
C ALA A 94 -1.46 25.06 3.92
N ILE A 95 -1.68 25.79 5.03
CA ILE A 95 -1.52 27.25 5.07
C ILE A 95 -0.07 27.62 4.75
N ARG A 96 0.93 26.91 5.31
CA ARG A 96 2.34 27.16 5.01
C ARG A 96 2.65 27.02 3.54
N TYR A 97 2.17 25.95 2.90
CA TYR A 97 2.33 25.76 1.45
C TYR A 97 1.69 26.91 0.65
N MET A 98 0.43 27.26 0.99
CA MET A 98 -0.30 28.30 0.27
C MET A 98 0.33 29.70 0.43
N GLU A 99 0.82 30.08 1.62
CA GLU A 99 1.51 31.36 1.81
C GLU A 99 2.81 31.44 1.02
N ARG A 100 3.56 30.32 0.93
CA ARG A 100 4.80 30.26 0.15
C ARG A 100 4.58 30.45 -1.35
N HIS A 101 3.43 30.00 -1.86
CA HIS A 101 3.06 30.12 -3.27
C HIS A 101 2.19 31.33 -3.61
N GLY A 102 1.86 32.17 -2.62
CA GLY A 102 1.00 33.32 -2.82
C GLY A 102 -0.44 32.94 -3.20
N TYR A 103 -0.96 31.85 -2.65
CA TYR A 103 -2.30 31.35 -2.97
C TYR A 103 -3.39 31.86 -2.03
N LEU A 104 -3.02 32.59 -0.95
CA LEU A 104 -3.97 33.22 -0.05
C LEU A 104 -4.50 34.54 -0.65
N ASP A 105 -5.81 34.79 -0.56
CA ASP A 105 -6.48 35.89 -1.28
C ASP A 105 -6.02 37.30 -0.83
N HIS A 106 -5.68 37.48 0.44
CA HIS A 106 -5.14 38.75 0.98
C HIS A 106 -3.67 38.99 0.64
N GLY A 107 -2.93 37.98 0.18
CA GLY A 107 -1.54 38.09 -0.27
C GLY A 107 -0.45 38.14 0.82
N PHE A 108 -0.82 38.10 2.10
CA PHE A 108 0.11 38.17 3.24
C PHE A 108 0.39 36.77 3.83
N GLN A 109 1.57 36.59 4.46
CA GLN A 109 1.94 35.35 5.11
C GLN A 109 1.27 35.25 6.50
N VAL A 110 0.64 34.11 6.74
CA VAL A 110 -0.11 33.84 7.98
C VAL A 110 0.78 33.31 9.10
N LEU A 111 1.70 32.37 8.74
CA LEU A 111 2.55 31.65 9.70
C LEU A 111 3.97 32.23 9.81
N SER A 112 4.32 33.17 8.95
CA SER A 112 5.67 33.75 8.87
C SER A 112 5.65 35.21 8.45
N HIS A 113 6.82 35.83 8.37
CA HIS A 113 7.00 37.20 7.92
C HIS A 113 8.22 37.26 6.98
N PRO A 114 8.14 37.96 5.83
CA PRO A 114 9.23 37.99 4.85
C PRO A 114 10.50 38.67 5.35
N GLU A 115 10.38 39.69 6.23
CA GLU A 115 11.48 40.50 6.73
C GLU A 115 11.79 40.30 8.21
N ASN A 116 10.82 39.83 9.02
CA ASN A 116 10.97 39.62 10.46
C ASN A 116 10.92 38.12 10.82
N PRO A 117 12.04 37.46 11.07
CA PRO A 117 12.10 36.03 11.35
C PRO A 117 11.21 35.54 12.52
N THR A 118 10.83 36.40 13.43
CA THR A 118 9.98 36.07 14.59
C THR A 118 8.57 36.62 14.48
N GLY A 119 8.24 37.34 13.39
CA GLY A 119 6.96 37.97 13.16
C GLY A 119 5.95 37.10 12.40
N PHE A 120 4.74 37.65 12.27
CA PHE A 120 3.66 37.14 11.43
C PHE A 120 3.15 38.32 10.59
N GLU A 121 3.28 38.26 9.27
CA GLU A 121 2.97 39.38 8.36
C GLU A 121 1.50 39.83 8.49
N VAL A 122 0.56 38.90 8.73
CA VAL A 122 -0.84 39.23 8.94
C VAL A 122 -1.10 40.16 10.14
N LEU A 123 -0.22 40.18 11.14
CA LEU A 123 -0.33 41.09 12.27
C LEU A 123 0.04 42.54 11.90
N ASP A 124 0.82 42.75 10.86
CA ASP A 124 1.19 44.08 10.38
C ASP A 124 0.15 44.64 9.40
N HIS A 125 -0.72 43.76 8.85
CA HIS A 125 -1.74 44.10 7.86
C HIS A 125 -3.15 43.74 8.34
N VAL A 126 -3.44 43.92 9.65
CA VAL A 126 -4.75 43.55 10.23
C VAL A 126 -5.96 44.14 9.51
N PRO A 127 -5.97 45.41 9.11
CA PRO A 127 -7.13 45.99 8.40
C PRO A 127 -7.48 45.30 7.06
N GLU A 128 -6.46 45.01 6.26
CA GLU A 128 -6.61 44.40 4.94
C GLU A 128 -6.96 42.90 5.08
N VAL A 129 -6.32 42.21 6.00
CA VAL A 129 -6.60 40.79 6.26
C VAL A 129 -8.00 40.60 6.83
N ALA A 130 -8.41 41.40 7.81
CA ALA A 130 -9.73 41.33 8.41
C ALA A 130 -10.85 41.56 7.35
N GLU A 131 -10.65 42.51 6.46
CA GLU A 131 -11.59 42.80 5.35
C GLU A 131 -11.68 41.62 4.37
N SER A 132 -10.54 41.05 3.97
CA SER A 132 -10.48 39.92 3.05
C SER A 132 -11.14 38.65 3.66
N LEU A 133 -10.97 38.44 4.96
CA LEU A 133 -11.53 37.28 5.68
C LEU A 133 -12.97 37.51 6.16
N GLY A 134 -13.55 38.71 5.98
CA GLY A 134 -14.91 39.05 6.44
C GLY A 134 -15.04 39.12 7.95
N LEU A 135 -13.97 39.48 8.68
CA LEU A 135 -13.92 39.63 10.12
C LEU A 135 -14.26 41.06 10.55
N ASP A 136 -14.61 41.25 11.84
CA ASP A 136 -14.84 42.59 12.40
C ASP A 136 -13.56 43.41 12.44
N LYS A 137 -13.31 44.15 11.35
CA LYS A 137 -12.13 45.01 11.15
C LYS A 137 -11.93 46.01 12.27
N SER A 138 -13.02 46.67 12.75
CA SER A 138 -12.89 47.69 13.77
C SER A 138 -12.42 47.12 15.09
N ARG A 139 -12.98 46.02 15.52
CA ARG A 139 -12.59 45.32 16.76
C ARG A 139 -11.15 44.79 16.69
N LEU A 140 -10.74 44.19 15.56
CA LEU A 140 -9.39 43.62 15.40
C LEU A 140 -8.32 44.70 15.35
N VAL A 141 -8.60 45.86 14.74
CA VAL A 141 -7.71 47.03 14.77
C VAL A 141 -7.57 47.58 16.18
N GLU A 142 -8.67 47.66 16.98
CA GLU A 142 -8.62 48.07 18.37
C GLU A 142 -7.76 47.12 19.22
N MET A 143 -7.91 45.79 19.04
CA MET A 143 -7.08 44.78 19.68
C MET A 143 -5.59 44.98 19.33
N LYS A 144 -5.25 45.27 18.08
CA LYS A 144 -3.86 45.57 17.66
C LYS A 144 -3.31 46.81 18.34
N LEU A 145 -4.11 47.88 18.40
CA LEU A 145 -3.69 49.14 19.03
C LEU A 145 -3.54 49.02 20.55
N SER A 146 -4.20 48.10 21.20
CA SER A 146 -4.07 47.87 22.64
C SER A 146 -2.70 47.35 23.05
N GLY A 147 -2.01 46.62 22.14
CA GLY A 147 -0.66 46.10 22.29
C GLY A 147 -0.49 44.97 23.31
N ASN A 148 -1.58 44.49 23.93
CA ASN A 148 -1.54 43.40 24.92
C ASN A 148 -2.44 42.20 24.55
N GLN A 149 -2.99 42.16 23.33
CA GLN A 149 -3.91 41.14 22.84
C GLN A 149 -3.39 40.47 21.56
N ASP A 150 -2.09 40.47 21.30
CA ASP A 150 -1.51 39.94 20.05
C ASP A 150 -1.77 38.43 19.87
N GLU A 151 -1.82 37.66 20.96
CA GLU A 151 -2.11 36.21 20.91
C GLU A 151 -3.56 35.94 20.49
N GLU A 152 -4.53 36.63 21.12
CA GLU A 152 -5.96 36.53 20.79
C GLU A 152 -6.23 37.05 19.38
N LEU A 153 -5.62 38.16 18.99
CA LEU A 153 -5.72 38.74 17.66
C LEU A 153 -5.19 37.77 16.60
N TYR A 154 -4.01 37.20 16.82
CA TYR A 154 -3.43 36.23 15.91
C TYR A 154 -4.29 34.97 15.79
N ARG A 155 -4.80 34.44 16.92
CA ARG A 155 -5.73 33.31 16.95
C ARG A 155 -6.98 33.56 16.09
N GLU A 156 -7.59 34.74 16.21
CA GLU A 156 -8.75 35.11 15.41
C GLU A 156 -8.44 35.24 13.90
N LEU A 157 -7.30 35.80 13.54
CA LEU A 157 -6.87 35.87 12.14
C LEU A 157 -6.60 34.45 11.56
N LEU A 158 -5.93 33.57 12.33
CA LEU A 158 -5.67 32.19 11.90
C LEU A 158 -6.96 31.38 11.74
N LEU A 159 -7.89 31.46 12.69
CA LEU A 159 -9.19 30.80 12.56
C LEU A 159 -10.01 31.39 11.41
N GLY A 160 -10.01 32.72 11.25
CA GLY A 160 -10.65 33.38 10.11
C GLY A 160 -10.10 32.88 8.77
N GLN A 161 -8.79 32.65 8.68
CA GLN A 161 -8.18 32.05 7.49
C GLN A 161 -8.67 30.62 7.24
N CYS A 162 -8.77 29.80 8.28
CA CYS A 162 -9.34 28.46 8.17
C CYS A 162 -10.80 28.48 7.70
N HIS A 163 -11.62 29.41 8.25
CA HIS A 163 -13.02 29.57 7.84
C HIS A 163 -13.15 30.00 6.37
N ALA A 164 -12.30 30.94 5.91
CA ALA A 164 -12.29 31.36 4.52
C ALA A 164 -11.94 30.20 3.56
N LEU A 165 -11.05 29.30 3.96
CA LEU A 165 -10.65 28.14 3.16
C LEU A 165 -11.68 27.00 3.19
N HIS A 166 -12.60 26.98 4.15
CA HIS A 166 -13.65 25.96 4.25
C HIS A 166 -14.48 25.82 2.99
N ARG A 167 -14.80 26.92 2.34
CA ARG A 167 -15.62 26.91 1.11
C ARG A 167 -14.96 26.11 -0.01
N ALA A 168 -13.64 26.25 -0.18
CA ALA A 168 -12.89 25.59 -1.24
C ALA A 168 -12.48 24.17 -0.87
N MET A 169 -12.19 23.93 0.41
CA MET A 169 -11.63 22.67 0.92
C MET A 169 -12.30 22.24 2.23
N PRO A 170 -13.62 21.91 2.21
CA PRO A 170 -14.36 21.52 3.42
C PRO A 170 -13.89 20.21 4.05
N PHE A 171 -13.18 19.37 3.29
CA PHE A 171 -12.58 18.13 3.77
C PHE A 171 -11.34 18.34 4.64
N LEU A 172 -10.70 19.52 4.61
CA LEU A 172 -9.49 19.87 5.36
C LEU A 172 -9.73 20.99 6.37
N PHE A 173 -10.51 21.99 5.99
CA PHE A 173 -10.88 23.14 6.82
C PHE A 173 -12.37 23.03 7.17
N GLU A 174 -12.68 22.81 8.44
CA GLU A 174 -14.06 22.67 8.89
C GLU A 174 -14.77 24.04 9.02
N ALA A 175 -16.08 23.99 9.17
CA ALA A 175 -16.92 25.19 9.28
C ALA A 175 -16.65 25.96 10.60
N VAL A 176 -17.15 27.20 10.64
CA VAL A 176 -17.13 28.02 11.87
C VAL A 176 -17.81 27.30 13.02
N ASP A 177 -17.26 27.44 14.24
CA ASP A 177 -17.73 26.81 15.48
C ASP A 177 -17.59 25.29 15.54
N ASP A 178 -16.60 24.75 14.80
CA ASP A 178 -16.23 23.36 14.96
C ASP A 178 -15.54 23.06 16.31
N GLU A 179 -15.73 21.85 16.81
CA GLU A 179 -15.09 21.40 18.07
C GLU A 179 -13.57 21.38 18.00
N ALA A 180 -12.96 21.16 16.79
CA ALA A 180 -11.52 21.17 16.62
C ALA A 180 -10.89 22.54 16.91
N GLU A 181 -11.62 23.65 16.78
CA GLU A 181 -11.14 24.98 17.12
C GLU A 181 -10.78 25.12 18.61
N LEU A 182 -11.50 24.40 19.49
CA LEU A 182 -11.19 24.39 20.92
C LEU A 182 -9.83 23.73 21.23
N LEU A 183 -9.31 22.93 20.31
CA LEU A 183 -8.06 22.18 20.46
C LEU A 183 -6.87 22.87 19.79
N LEU A 184 -7.07 24.06 19.18
CA LEU A 184 -5.94 24.89 18.72
C LEU A 184 -5.09 25.27 19.94
N PRO A 185 -3.78 24.97 19.92
CA PRO A 185 -2.89 25.25 21.04
C PRO A 185 -2.87 26.72 21.45
N ASP A 186 -2.52 26.98 22.70
CA ASP A 186 -2.22 28.31 23.20
C ASP A 186 -0.76 28.70 22.88
N ASN A 187 -0.42 29.95 23.06
CA ASN A 187 0.94 30.52 22.91
C ASN A 187 1.46 30.39 21.45
N LEU A 188 0.61 30.62 20.46
CA LEU A 188 0.95 30.51 19.04
C LEU A 188 2.01 31.53 18.61
N THR A 189 2.05 32.71 19.23
CA THR A 189 2.97 33.80 18.88
C THR A 189 4.36 33.67 19.52
N ARG A 190 4.55 32.72 20.43
CA ARG A 190 5.82 32.50 21.12
C ARG A 190 6.88 31.88 20.19
N THR A 191 8.15 32.15 20.49
CA THR A 191 9.30 31.64 19.73
C THR A 191 9.49 30.12 19.83
N ASP A 192 8.93 29.48 20.85
CA ASP A 192 8.95 28.04 21.08
C ASP A 192 7.65 27.33 20.65
N SER A 193 6.75 28.05 19.94
CA SER A 193 5.48 27.50 19.47
C SER A 193 5.63 26.43 18.38
N ILE A 194 4.60 25.60 18.24
CA ILE A 194 4.52 24.60 17.14
C ILE A 194 4.55 25.25 15.76
N LEU A 195 4.03 26.49 15.61
CA LEU A 195 4.06 27.25 14.37
C LEU A 195 5.49 27.65 14.00
N ARG A 196 6.24 28.13 14.99
CA ARG A 196 7.62 28.53 14.79
C ARG A 196 8.47 27.34 14.36
N ASN A 197 8.30 26.19 15.03
CA ASN A 197 9.00 24.97 14.64
C ASN A 197 8.70 24.53 13.20
N LEU A 198 7.44 24.67 12.71
CA LEU A 198 7.07 24.37 11.34
C LEU A 198 7.81 25.26 10.32
N VAL A 199 7.96 26.55 10.66
CA VAL A 199 8.60 27.54 9.78
C VAL A 199 10.13 27.40 9.80
N ASP A 200 10.72 27.19 10.97
CA ASP A 200 12.19 27.22 11.16
C ASP A 200 12.85 25.87 10.83
N ASP A 201 12.20 24.75 11.13
CA ASP A 201 12.78 23.41 10.92
C ASP A 201 12.69 22.95 9.44
N ILE A 202 11.81 23.56 8.61
CA ILE A 202 11.68 23.26 7.18
C ILE A 202 12.01 24.51 6.35
N PRO A 203 13.15 24.52 5.65
CA PRO A 203 13.56 25.65 4.82
C PRO A 203 12.56 26.00 3.70
N PRO A 204 12.45 27.26 3.30
CA PRO A 204 11.51 27.72 2.28
C PRO A 204 11.56 26.94 0.96
N GLU A 205 12.75 26.56 0.51
CA GLU A 205 12.98 25.82 -0.75
C GLU A 205 12.44 24.39 -0.72
N ASP A 206 12.25 23.80 0.46
CA ASP A 206 11.65 22.46 0.60
C ASP A 206 10.12 22.49 0.35
N TRP A 207 9.50 23.68 0.29
CA TRP A 207 8.07 23.89 -0.01
C TRP A 207 7.78 24.19 -1.49
N ASP A 208 8.77 24.16 -2.37
CA ASP A 208 8.59 24.54 -3.79
C ASP A 208 7.72 23.56 -4.57
N GLN A 209 7.69 22.29 -4.18
CA GLN A 209 6.96 21.24 -4.86
C GLN A 209 5.85 20.66 -3.97
N VAL A 210 4.71 20.33 -4.57
CA VAL A 210 3.54 19.78 -3.86
C VAL A 210 3.82 18.42 -3.19
N GLU A 211 4.82 17.69 -3.66
CA GLU A 211 5.29 16.43 -3.08
C GLU A 211 5.75 16.54 -1.63
N VAL A 212 6.08 17.75 -1.14
CA VAL A 212 6.40 18.01 0.28
C VAL A 212 5.29 17.50 1.19
N ILE A 213 4.04 17.65 0.76
CA ILE A 213 2.86 17.23 1.51
C ILE A 213 2.86 15.72 1.74
N GLY A 214 3.22 14.95 0.72
CA GLY A 214 3.34 13.49 0.84
C GLY A 214 4.47 13.05 1.75
N TRP A 215 5.60 13.72 1.70
CA TRP A 215 6.73 13.43 2.60
C TRP A 215 6.42 13.77 4.05
N LEU A 216 5.73 14.88 4.30
CA LEU A 216 5.25 15.26 5.64
C LEU A 216 4.35 14.17 6.22
N TYR A 217 3.37 13.68 5.46
CA TYR A 217 2.51 12.58 5.87
C TYR A 217 3.29 11.31 6.18
N GLN A 218 4.17 10.89 5.27
CA GLN A 218 4.95 9.66 5.43
C GLN A 218 5.79 9.66 6.70
N PHE A 219 6.50 10.76 6.96
CA PHE A 219 7.38 10.82 8.12
C PHE A 219 6.62 11.08 9.42
N TYR A 220 5.46 11.72 9.36
CA TYR A 220 4.58 11.91 10.53
C TYR A 220 4.14 10.58 11.16
N ILE A 221 3.86 9.55 10.34
CA ILE A 221 3.40 8.25 10.84
C ILE A 221 4.51 7.20 10.94
N SER A 222 5.77 7.53 10.64
CA SER A 222 6.88 6.58 10.57
C SER A 222 7.17 5.84 11.88
N GLU A 223 7.13 6.52 13.03
CA GLU A 223 7.34 5.89 14.34
C GLU A 223 6.26 4.85 14.67
N LYS A 224 5.01 5.13 14.30
CA LYS A 224 3.91 4.21 14.50
C LYS A 224 4.06 2.96 13.63
N LYS A 225 4.57 3.11 12.41
CA LYS A 225 4.91 2.00 11.51
C LYS A 225 5.91 1.04 12.14
N ASP A 226 7.00 1.56 12.69
CA ASP A 226 8.05 0.74 13.33
C ASP A 226 7.53 -0.04 14.55
N ALA A 227 6.56 0.50 15.26
CA ALA A 227 5.94 -0.13 16.42
C ALA A 227 5.01 -1.31 16.08
N VAL A 228 4.39 -1.32 14.89
CA VAL A 228 3.35 -2.30 14.50
C VAL A 228 3.82 -3.32 13.48
N ILE A 229 4.93 -3.07 12.79
CA ILE A 229 5.49 -3.99 11.78
C ILE A 229 5.81 -5.37 12.39
N GLY A 230 5.46 -6.44 11.66
CA GLY A 230 5.72 -7.84 12.07
C GLY A 230 4.74 -8.42 13.11
N LYS A 231 3.73 -7.67 13.51
CA LYS A 231 2.66 -8.13 14.41
C LYS A 231 1.34 -8.32 13.63
N VAL A 232 0.33 -8.91 14.28
CA VAL A 232 -1.05 -8.83 13.79
C VAL A 232 -1.54 -7.39 13.98
N VAL A 233 -1.96 -6.76 12.90
CA VAL A 233 -2.26 -5.33 12.85
C VAL A 233 -3.72 -5.10 13.18
N LYS A 234 -4.01 -4.15 14.08
CA LYS A 234 -5.37 -3.68 14.35
C LYS A 234 -5.87 -2.80 13.20
N SER A 235 -7.20 -2.65 13.06
CA SER A 235 -7.80 -1.84 11.99
C SER A 235 -7.26 -0.41 11.95
N GLU A 236 -7.16 0.25 13.10
CA GLU A 236 -6.62 1.61 13.25
C GLU A 236 -5.14 1.77 12.86
N ASP A 237 -4.39 0.67 12.83
CA ASP A 237 -2.95 0.65 12.55
C ASP A 237 -2.62 0.21 11.12
N ILE A 238 -3.61 -0.26 10.35
CA ILE A 238 -3.42 -0.71 8.96
C ILE A 238 -2.75 0.39 8.10
N PRO A 239 -3.17 1.66 8.14
CA PRO A 239 -2.52 2.72 7.37
C PRO A 239 -1.02 2.84 7.67
N ALA A 240 -0.65 2.86 8.95
CA ALA A 240 0.75 2.97 9.35
C ALA A 240 1.58 1.74 8.94
N ALA A 241 1.01 0.53 9.09
CA ALA A 241 1.70 -0.72 8.75
C ALA A 241 1.96 -0.90 7.25
N THR A 242 1.08 -0.35 6.40
CA THR A 242 1.09 -0.61 4.95
C THR A 242 1.59 0.56 4.10
N GLN A 243 1.80 1.74 4.70
CA GLN A 243 2.27 2.90 3.95
C GLN A 243 3.63 2.65 3.31
N LEU A 244 3.72 2.92 2.01
CA LEU A 244 4.95 2.88 1.24
C LEU A 244 4.94 4.01 0.20
N PHE A 245 5.97 4.86 0.24
CA PHE A 245 6.13 5.91 -0.75
C PHE A 245 6.64 5.36 -2.09
N THR A 246 6.02 5.77 -3.17
CA THR A 246 6.40 5.38 -4.53
C THR A 246 7.36 6.42 -5.11
N PRO A 247 8.58 6.07 -5.54
CA PRO A 247 9.45 6.98 -6.27
C PRO A 247 8.73 7.61 -7.49
N ASN A 248 8.95 8.89 -7.70
CA ASN A 248 8.22 9.67 -8.71
C ASN A 248 8.31 9.06 -10.12
N TRP A 249 9.47 8.58 -10.54
CA TRP A 249 9.62 7.95 -11.85
C TRP A 249 8.75 6.69 -12.04
N ILE A 250 8.47 5.93 -10.95
CA ILE A 250 7.56 4.77 -10.99
C ILE A 250 6.12 5.26 -11.15
N VAL A 251 5.75 6.31 -10.42
CA VAL A 251 4.44 6.95 -10.55
C VAL A 251 4.20 7.40 -11.99
N GLN A 252 5.17 8.09 -12.57
CA GLN A 252 5.12 8.53 -13.98
C GLN A 252 5.01 7.33 -14.93
N TYR A 253 5.83 6.29 -14.73
CA TYR A 253 5.73 5.08 -15.53
C TYR A 253 4.31 4.46 -15.49
N LEU A 254 3.74 4.31 -14.29
CA LEU A 254 2.41 3.69 -14.12
C LEU A 254 1.31 4.48 -14.87
N VAL A 255 1.31 5.79 -14.75
CA VAL A 255 0.29 6.66 -15.36
C VAL A 255 0.52 6.81 -16.86
N GLN A 256 1.75 7.02 -17.29
CA GLN A 256 2.09 7.23 -18.71
C GLN A 256 1.84 5.98 -19.54
N ASN A 257 2.04 4.78 -18.98
CA ASN A 257 1.79 3.51 -19.65
C ASN A 257 0.36 2.96 -19.46
N SER A 258 -0.51 3.68 -18.80
CA SER A 258 -1.94 3.38 -18.70
C SER A 258 -2.79 4.47 -19.36
N VAL A 259 -2.98 5.61 -18.72
CA VAL A 259 -3.74 6.74 -19.26
C VAL A 259 -3.09 7.29 -20.54
N GLY A 260 -1.78 7.54 -20.50
CA GLY A 260 -1.04 7.99 -21.68
C GLY A 260 -1.08 6.99 -22.82
N ARG A 261 -0.93 5.71 -22.53
CA ARG A 261 -1.01 4.63 -23.53
C ARG A 261 -2.37 4.53 -24.17
N GLN A 262 -3.46 4.66 -23.41
CA GLN A 262 -4.82 4.66 -23.93
C GLN A 262 -5.01 5.79 -24.96
N TRP A 263 -4.53 6.99 -24.65
CA TRP A 263 -4.59 8.13 -25.56
C TRP A 263 -3.80 7.89 -26.84
N LEU A 264 -2.54 7.42 -26.71
CA LEU A 264 -1.66 7.16 -27.86
C LEU A 264 -2.11 5.98 -28.73
N GLN A 265 -2.85 5.01 -28.20
CA GLN A 265 -3.44 3.92 -28.99
C GLN A 265 -4.50 4.46 -29.96
N THR A 266 -5.30 5.45 -29.52
CA THR A 266 -6.31 6.10 -30.35
C THR A 266 -5.69 7.20 -31.22
N TYR A 267 -4.70 7.93 -30.70
CA TYR A 267 -4.04 9.07 -31.37
C TYR A 267 -2.52 8.89 -31.42
N PRO A 268 -1.99 8.01 -32.32
CA PRO A 268 -0.55 7.66 -32.36
C PRO A 268 0.38 8.85 -32.61
N ASP A 269 -0.09 9.89 -33.33
CA ASP A 269 0.67 11.09 -33.67
C ASP A 269 0.56 12.21 -32.63
N SER A 270 -0.06 11.94 -31.46
CA SER A 270 -0.24 12.91 -30.38
C SER A 270 1.10 13.42 -29.86
N PRO A 271 1.24 14.76 -29.64
CA PRO A 271 2.43 15.35 -29.04
C PRO A 271 2.62 14.94 -27.56
N LEU A 272 1.63 14.34 -26.92
CA LEU A 272 1.70 13.84 -25.56
C LEU A 272 2.90 12.92 -25.35
N LYS A 273 3.24 12.10 -26.35
CA LYS A 273 4.36 11.16 -26.29
C LYS A 273 5.69 11.83 -25.92
N SER A 274 5.97 13.01 -26.47
CA SER A 274 7.20 13.77 -26.20
C SER A 274 7.27 14.35 -24.80
N LYS A 275 6.17 14.32 -24.05
CA LYS A 275 6.05 14.82 -22.67
C LYS A 275 6.04 13.68 -21.62
N MET A 276 6.24 12.45 -22.07
CA MET A 276 6.16 11.25 -21.22
C MET A 276 7.49 10.51 -21.18
N ASP A 277 8.38 10.91 -20.25
CA ASP A 277 9.76 10.42 -20.15
C ASP A 277 9.85 8.93 -19.77
N TYR A 278 8.81 8.38 -19.14
CA TYR A 278 8.78 6.96 -18.70
C TYR A 278 7.78 6.12 -19.49
N TYR A 279 7.34 6.60 -20.64
CA TYR A 279 6.53 5.83 -21.57
C TYR A 279 7.41 4.79 -22.29
N ILE A 280 6.95 3.53 -22.28
CA ILE A 280 7.58 2.44 -23.04
C ILE A 280 6.83 2.23 -24.34
N GLU A 281 7.52 2.38 -25.45
CA GLU A 281 6.96 2.06 -26.77
C GLU A 281 6.53 0.58 -26.82
N PRO A 282 5.35 0.26 -27.35
CA PRO A 282 4.97 -1.12 -27.61
C PRO A 282 5.97 -1.81 -28.53
N ALA A 283 6.26 -3.07 -28.23
CA ALA A 283 7.03 -3.91 -29.17
C ALA A 283 6.28 -4.03 -30.50
N GLU A 284 7.03 -4.29 -31.58
CA GLU A 284 6.45 -4.57 -32.90
C GLU A 284 5.61 -5.85 -32.83
N GLN A 285 4.31 -5.74 -33.12
CA GLN A 285 3.35 -6.82 -33.04
C GLN A 285 3.15 -7.49 -34.40
N THR A 286 2.76 -8.77 -34.40
CA THR A 286 2.36 -9.44 -35.63
C THR A 286 1.12 -8.81 -36.25
N PRO A 287 0.90 -8.96 -37.59
CA PRO A 287 -0.31 -8.43 -38.25
C PRO A 287 -1.62 -8.88 -37.60
N GLU A 288 -1.68 -10.11 -37.09
CA GLU A 288 -2.86 -10.67 -36.40
C GLU A 288 -3.12 -9.96 -35.08
N VAL A 289 -2.08 -9.70 -34.29
CA VAL A 289 -2.19 -8.94 -33.03
C VAL A 289 -2.54 -7.48 -33.30
N GLN A 290 -1.95 -6.87 -34.33
CA GLN A 290 -2.31 -5.50 -34.74
C GLN A 290 -3.79 -5.38 -35.14
N ALA A 291 -4.32 -6.38 -35.86
CA ALA A 291 -5.76 -6.41 -36.22
C ALA A 291 -6.64 -6.56 -34.97
N GLN A 292 -6.25 -7.37 -33.97
CA GLN A 292 -7.00 -7.50 -32.71
C GLN A 292 -6.97 -6.20 -31.92
N LEU A 293 -5.82 -5.53 -31.83
CA LEU A 293 -5.69 -4.24 -31.17
C LEU A 293 -6.56 -3.16 -31.87
N ALA A 294 -6.54 -3.10 -33.19
CA ALA A 294 -7.35 -2.15 -33.95
C ALA A 294 -8.86 -2.37 -33.72
N ALA A 295 -9.29 -3.62 -33.58
CA ALA A 295 -10.70 -3.95 -33.35
C ALA A 295 -11.24 -3.48 -31.98
N ILE A 296 -10.36 -3.39 -30.96
CA ILE A 296 -10.74 -2.98 -29.60
C ILE A 296 -10.36 -1.52 -29.27
N THR A 297 -9.66 -0.85 -30.15
CA THR A 297 -9.25 0.56 -29.95
C THR A 297 -10.37 1.48 -30.48
N PRO A 298 -10.91 2.37 -29.64
CA PRO A 298 -11.93 3.31 -30.07
C PRO A 298 -11.35 4.30 -31.12
N SER A 299 -12.19 4.69 -32.08
CA SER A 299 -11.81 5.67 -33.13
C SER A 299 -11.63 7.09 -32.59
N SER A 300 -12.25 7.40 -31.46
CA SER A 300 -12.12 8.68 -30.75
C SER A 300 -12.34 8.50 -29.25
N ILE A 301 -11.72 9.35 -28.46
CA ILE A 301 -11.90 9.44 -27.00
C ILE A 301 -12.08 10.93 -26.68
N GLU A 302 -13.16 11.23 -25.94
CA GLU A 302 -13.37 12.57 -25.39
C GLU A 302 -12.63 12.65 -24.03
N PRO A 303 -11.84 13.71 -23.76
CA PRO A 303 -11.07 13.82 -22.51
C PRO A 303 -11.92 13.64 -21.25
N GLU A 304 -13.15 14.16 -21.22
CA GLU A 304 -14.06 14.05 -20.07
C GLU A 304 -14.53 12.61 -19.79
N SER A 305 -14.42 11.72 -20.78
CA SER A 305 -14.83 10.32 -20.62
C SER A 305 -13.78 9.43 -19.97
N ILE A 306 -12.53 9.92 -19.87
CA ILE A 306 -11.42 9.16 -19.29
C ILE A 306 -11.54 9.19 -17.76
N LYS A 307 -11.68 8.02 -17.15
CA LYS A 307 -11.77 7.88 -15.69
C LYS A 307 -10.59 7.09 -15.13
N VAL A 308 -9.92 7.67 -14.13
CA VAL A 308 -8.76 7.10 -13.46
C VAL A 308 -9.06 6.92 -11.98
N LEU A 309 -8.88 5.71 -11.46
CA LEU A 309 -9.03 5.39 -10.04
C LEU A 309 -7.69 5.04 -9.41
N ASP A 310 -7.38 5.67 -8.29
CA ASP A 310 -6.42 5.15 -7.31
C ASP A 310 -7.18 4.68 -6.07
N PRO A 311 -7.32 3.36 -5.85
CA PRO A 311 -8.12 2.80 -4.76
C PRO A 311 -7.41 2.79 -3.39
N ALA A 312 -6.15 3.25 -3.32
CA ALA A 312 -5.34 3.39 -2.11
C ALA A 312 -4.41 4.59 -2.29
N CYS A 313 -5.01 5.78 -2.49
CA CYS A 313 -4.34 6.95 -3.06
C CYS A 313 -3.28 7.59 -2.16
N GLY A 314 -3.24 7.25 -0.87
CA GLY A 314 -2.30 7.87 0.05
C GLY A 314 -2.40 9.38 0.01
N SER A 315 -1.28 10.06 -0.13
CA SER A 315 -1.20 11.52 -0.28
C SER A 315 -1.36 12.02 -1.73
N GLY A 316 -1.80 11.17 -2.67
CA GLY A 316 -2.23 11.58 -4.01
C GLY A 316 -1.17 11.64 -5.10
N HIS A 317 0.03 11.10 -4.91
CA HIS A 317 1.12 11.21 -5.90
C HIS A 317 0.75 10.68 -7.29
N ILE A 318 0.06 9.53 -7.35
CA ILE A 318 -0.41 8.95 -8.61
C ILE A 318 -1.45 9.85 -9.27
N LEU A 319 -2.37 10.41 -8.48
CA LEU A 319 -3.42 11.28 -8.98
C LEU A 319 -2.88 12.63 -9.46
N ILE A 320 -1.80 13.14 -8.85
CA ILE A 320 -1.07 14.33 -9.32
C ILE A 320 -0.51 14.10 -10.72
N GLU A 321 0.15 12.95 -10.95
CA GLU A 321 0.67 12.62 -12.28
C GLU A 321 -0.47 12.37 -13.28
N ALA A 322 -1.56 11.74 -12.87
CA ALA A 322 -2.75 11.60 -13.71
C ALA A 322 -3.32 12.96 -14.11
N TYR A 323 -3.34 13.94 -13.19
CA TYR A 323 -3.70 15.31 -13.48
C TYR A 323 -2.79 15.92 -14.57
N ASN A 324 -1.46 15.75 -14.46
CA ASN A 324 -0.50 16.28 -15.43
C ASN A 324 -0.71 15.69 -16.85
N VAL A 325 -0.89 14.38 -16.95
CA VAL A 325 -1.15 13.71 -18.24
C VAL A 325 -2.48 14.16 -18.83
N LEU A 326 -3.54 14.19 -18.03
CA LEU A 326 -4.88 14.63 -18.46
C LEU A 326 -4.88 16.10 -18.90
N LYS A 327 -4.19 16.99 -18.17
CA LYS A 327 -4.03 18.39 -18.55
C LYS A 327 -3.45 18.53 -19.97
N ASN A 328 -2.38 17.77 -20.28
CA ASN A 328 -1.81 17.77 -21.62
C ASN A 328 -2.79 17.26 -22.69
N ILE A 329 -3.64 16.28 -22.35
CA ILE A 329 -4.69 15.78 -23.25
C ILE A 329 -5.75 16.84 -23.52
N TYR A 330 -6.22 17.54 -22.49
CA TYR A 330 -7.19 18.63 -22.67
C TYR A 330 -6.61 19.81 -23.45
N GLU A 331 -5.36 20.20 -23.18
CA GLU A 331 -4.65 21.25 -23.91
C GLU A 331 -4.52 20.90 -25.39
N GLU A 332 -4.16 19.67 -25.74
CA GLU A 332 -4.08 19.16 -27.11
C GLU A 332 -5.42 19.29 -27.85
N ARG A 333 -6.53 19.10 -27.11
CA ARG A 333 -7.89 19.25 -27.67
C ARG A 333 -8.39 20.68 -27.71
N GLY A 334 -7.59 21.67 -27.30
CA GLY A 334 -7.90 23.09 -27.42
C GLY A 334 -8.85 23.61 -26.33
N TYR A 335 -8.97 22.91 -25.19
CA TYR A 335 -9.75 23.43 -24.07
C TYR A 335 -9.09 24.68 -23.46
N ARG A 336 -9.88 25.56 -22.90
CA ARG A 336 -9.38 26.77 -22.25
C ARG A 336 -8.65 26.40 -20.96
N GLY A 337 -7.39 26.85 -20.81
CA GLY A 337 -6.54 26.47 -19.67
C GLY A 337 -7.19 26.65 -18.30
N ARG A 338 -7.98 27.71 -18.09
CA ARG A 338 -8.71 27.96 -16.84
C ARG A 338 -9.88 27.01 -16.54
N ASP A 339 -10.40 26.29 -17.54
CA ASP A 339 -11.55 25.41 -17.37
C ASP A 339 -11.07 23.94 -17.15
N ILE A 340 -9.86 23.63 -17.60
CA ILE A 340 -9.25 22.30 -17.52
C ILE A 340 -9.16 21.76 -16.08
N PRO A 341 -8.69 22.52 -15.08
CA PRO A 341 -8.56 22.02 -13.71
C PRO A 341 -9.87 21.47 -13.13
N GLN A 342 -10.96 22.21 -13.26
CA GLN A 342 -12.26 21.77 -12.74
C GLN A 342 -12.75 20.53 -13.49
N LEU A 343 -12.61 20.48 -14.82
CA LEU A 343 -13.01 19.32 -15.63
C LEU A 343 -12.27 18.05 -15.19
N ILE A 344 -10.95 18.14 -14.97
CA ILE A 344 -10.14 17.01 -14.52
C ILE A 344 -10.61 16.53 -13.14
N LEU A 345 -10.77 17.43 -12.17
CA LEU A 345 -11.10 17.09 -10.79
C LEU A 345 -12.50 16.48 -10.65
N GLU A 346 -13.46 16.92 -11.46
CA GLU A 346 -14.85 16.46 -11.37
C GLU A 346 -15.15 15.21 -12.23
N ASN A 347 -14.48 15.06 -13.39
CA ASN A 347 -14.80 14.01 -14.34
C ASN A 347 -13.80 12.85 -14.38
N ASN A 348 -12.50 13.12 -14.19
CA ASN A 348 -11.46 12.18 -14.56
C ASN A 348 -10.79 11.47 -13.38
N ILE A 349 -10.60 12.16 -12.24
CA ILE A 349 -9.77 11.67 -11.14
C ILE A 349 -10.63 11.20 -9.97
N PHE A 350 -10.39 9.95 -9.53
CA PHE A 350 -11.06 9.32 -8.41
C PHE A 350 -10.02 8.72 -7.48
N GLY A 351 -10.13 8.97 -6.17
CA GLY A 351 -9.20 8.48 -5.16
C GLY A 351 -9.91 8.03 -3.90
N LEU A 352 -9.52 6.87 -3.39
CA LEU A 352 -10.01 6.33 -2.13
C LEU A 352 -8.84 5.96 -1.23
N ASP A 353 -8.97 6.19 0.06
CA ASP A 353 -8.05 5.68 1.07
C ASP A 353 -8.82 5.27 2.33
N ILE A 354 -8.22 4.48 3.21
CA ILE A 354 -8.79 4.17 4.53
C ILE A 354 -8.40 5.22 5.57
N ASP A 355 -7.32 5.98 5.33
CA ASP A 355 -6.79 7.00 6.24
C ASP A 355 -7.36 8.39 5.90
N ASP A 356 -8.06 9.00 6.85
CA ASP A 356 -8.62 10.34 6.69
C ASP A 356 -7.54 11.39 6.40
N ARG A 357 -6.36 11.25 7.01
CA ARG A 357 -5.21 12.13 6.83
C ARG A 357 -4.71 12.10 5.39
N ALA A 358 -4.56 10.90 4.86
CA ALA A 358 -4.09 10.67 3.50
C ALA A 358 -5.07 11.29 2.48
N ALA A 359 -6.36 11.01 2.62
CA ALA A 359 -7.38 11.55 1.72
C ALA A 359 -7.44 13.09 1.76
N GLN A 360 -7.36 13.69 2.96
CA GLN A 360 -7.29 15.17 3.11
C GLN A 360 -6.10 15.76 2.35
N LEU A 361 -4.92 15.18 2.51
CA LEU A 361 -3.71 15.68 1.86
C LEU A 361 -3.72 15.42 0.35
N SER A 362 -4.29 14.31 -0.10
CA SER A 362 -4.50 14.03 -1.53
C SER A 362 -5.42 15.07 -2.17
N GLY A 363 -6.55 15.35 -1.53
CA GLY A 363 -7.47 16.40 -1.98
C GLY A 363 -6.80 17.77 -1.98
N PHE A 364 -6.04 18.10 -0.95
CA PHE A 364 -5.29 19.34 -0.87
C PHE A 364 -4.26 19.47 -2.01
N ALA A 365 -3.44 18.44 -2.23
CA ALA A 365 -2.41 18.45 -3.28
C ALA A 365 -3.03 18.70 -4.67
N LEU A 366 -4.14 18.03 -4.99
CA LEU A 366 -4.85 18.22 -6.25
C LEU A 366 -5.45 19.62 -6.36
N MET A 367 -5.99 20.19 -5.29
CA MET A 367 -6.48 21.57 -5.27
C MET A 367 -5.33 22.58 -5.48
N MET A 368 -4.12 22.28 -4.99
CA MET A 368 -2.94 23.13 -5.22
C MET A 368 -2.49 23.08 -6.68
N MET A 369 -2.48 21.89 -7.29
CA MET A 369 -2.24 21.74 -8.74
C MET A 369 -3.25 22.55 -9.57
N ALA A 370 -4.53 22.44 -9.22
CA ALA A 370 -5.59 23.20 -9.86
C ALA A 370 -5.45 24.73 -9.65
N ARG A 371 -5.03 25.16 -8.45
CA ARG A 371 -4.81 26.57 -8.12
C ARG A 371 -3.66 27.19 -8.91
N GLN A 372 -2.63 26.40 -9.17
CA GLN A 372 -1.52 26.83 -10.03
C GLN A 372 -2.00 27.17 -11.45
N ASP A 373 -2.95 26.40 -11.97
CA ASP A 373 -3.46 26.52 -13.34
C ASP A 373 -4.67 27.48 -13.46
N ASP A 374 -5.50 27.58 -12.41
CA ASP A 374 -6.64 28.49 -12.33
C ASP A 374 -6.66 29.25 -10.99
N ARG A 375 -6.31 30.54 -11.04
CA ARG A 375 -6.31 31.39 -9.84
C ARG A 375 -7.67 31.54 -9.16
N ARG A 376 -8.77 31.20 -9.82
CA ARG A 376 -10.13 31.28 -9.28
C ARG A 376 -10.71 29.96 -8.85
N ILE A 377 -9.94 28.88 -8.86
CA ILE A 377 -10.46 27.55 -8.55
C ILE A 377 -11.15 27.49 -7.15
N PHE A 378 -10.64 28.26 -6.16
CA PHE A 378 -11.20 28.29 -4.82
C PHE A 378 -12.58 28.99 -4.73
N SER A 379 -12.93 29.79 -5.71
CA SER A 379 -14.26 30.42 -5.83
C SER A 379 -15.24 29.57 -6.64
N ARG A 380 -14.79 28.50 -7.27
CA ARG A 380 -15.65 27.53 -7.96
C ARG A 380 -16.09 26.45 -6.98
N ASP A 381 -17.29 25.97 -7.06
CA ASP A 381 -17.81 24.89 -6.22
C ASP A 381 -17.35 23.52 -6.77
N VAL A 382 -16.06 23.22 -6.65
CA VAL A 382 -15.44 22.01 -7.19
C VAL A 382 -15.81 20.80 -6.34
N LYS A 383 -16.38 19.77 -6.96
CA LYS A 383 -16.70 18.50 -6.33
C LYS A 383 -15.58 17.49 -6.54
N LEU A 384 -14.75 17.30 -5.53
CA LEU A 384 -13.69 16.30 -5.56
C LEU A 384 -14.26 14.89 -5.40
N ASN A 385 -13.70 13.95 -6.16
CA ASN A 385 -13.96 12.50 -6.01
C ASN A 385 -12.83 11.82 -5.24
N ILE A 386 -12.30 12.49 -4.24
CA ILE A 386 -11.23 12.02 -3.35
C ILE A 386 -11.79 11.97 -1.95
N LEU A 387 -11.83 10.79 -1.33
CA LEU A 387 -12.34 10.64 0.03
C LEU A 387 -11.72 9.47 0.77
N SER A 388 -11.78 9.56 2.11
CA SER A 388 -11.51 8.42 2.96
C SER A 388 -12.79 7.60 3.17
N LEU A 389 -12.64 6.28 3.15
CA LEU A 389 -13.75 5.36 3.37
C LEU A 389 -14.25 5.46 4.81
N GLN A 390 -15.55 5.66 4.99
CA GLN A 390 -16.22 5.86 6.27
C GLN A 390 -16.98 4.63 6.71
N GLU A 391 -16.90 4.30 8.02
CA GLU A 391 -17.64 3.20 8.64
C GLU A 391 -19.05 3.65 9.07
N SER A 392 -20.04 2.81 8.78
CA SER A 392 -21.46 3.09 9.02
C SER A 392 -21.97 2.61 10.38
N LEU A 393 -21.15 1.89 11.16
CA LEU A 393 -21.56 1.19 12.38
C LEU A 393 -22.21 2.11 13.44
N HIS A 394 -21.77 3.36 13.52
CA HIS A 394 -22.20 4.29 14.57
C HIS A 394 -23.30 5.26 14.14
N LEU A 395 -23.92 5.04 12.98
CA LEU A 395 -24.98 5.91 12.47
C LEU A 395 -26.33 5.59 13.11
N ASP A 396 -27.00 6.62 13.62
CA ASP A 396 -28.42 6.55 13.98
C ASP A 396 -29.29 6.75 12.72
N ILE A 397 -29.35 5.67 11.91
CA ILE A 397 -30.00 5.70 10.60
C ILE A 397 -31.48 6.11 10.68
N PRO A 398 -32.30 5.58 11.63
CA PRO A 398 -33.70 5.99 11.75
C PRO A 398 -33.87 7.48 11.93
N LYS A 399 -33.10 8.07 12.85
CA LYS A 399 -33.14 9.51 13.13
C LYS A 399 -32.70 10.35 11.93
N LEU A 400 -31.59 9.95 11.29
CA LEU A 400 -31.05 10.65 10.13
C LEU A 400 -32.00 10.58 8.93
N TRP A 401 -32.63 9.44 8.68
CA TRP A 401 -33.61 9.29 7.61
C TRP A 401 -34.86 10.16 7.84
N GLN A 402 -35.37 10.20 9.07
CA GLN A 402 -36.46 11.07 9.46
C GLN A 402 -36.10 12.55 9.23
N GLN A 403 -34.91 12.97 9.67
CA GLN A 403 -34.41 14.35 9.48
C GLN A 403 -34.18 14.69 8.00
N LEU A 404 -33.76 13.71 7.17
CA LEU A 404 -33.56 13.90 5.74
C LEU A 404 -34.86 14.24 5.02
N ASN A 405 -36.02 13.75 5.52
CA ASN A 405 -37.35 13.98 4.96
C ASN A 405 -37.35 13.97 3.41
N PHE A 406 -36.74 12.92 2.84
CA PHE A 406 -36.38 12.82 1.43
C PHE A 406 -37.55 13.06 0.49
N HIS A 407 -38.75 12.59 0.86
CA HIS A 407 -39.97 12.71 0.07
C HIS A 407 -40.83 13.97 0.39
N GLY A 408 -40.35 14.81 1.34
CA GLY A 408 -41.02 16.10 1.63
C GLY A 408 -42.42 16.01 2.27
N GLN A 409 -42.79 14.85 2.84
CA GLN A 409 -44.17 14.61 3.36
C GLN A 409 -44.31 14.85 4.86
N ASN A 410 -43.19 14.98 5.60
CA ASN A 410 -43.29 15.35 7.03
C ASN A 410 -43.39 16.86 7.15
N GLN A 411 -44.53 17.36 7.67
CA GLN A 411 -44.65 18.75 8.06
C GLN A 411 -43.74 19.03 9.26
N THR A 412 -42.58 19.60 9.02
CA THR A 412 -41.68 20.08 10.06
C THR A 412 -42.30 21.30 10.72
N GLY A 413 -42.61 21.21 12.01
CA GLY A 413 -43.05 22.35 12.83
C GLY A 413 -44.43 22.28 13.48
N SER A 414 -45.05 21.14 13.51
CA SER A 414 -46.29 20.94 14.30
C SER A 414 -45.96 20.72 15.78
N ILE A 415 -46.64 21.44 16.68
CA ILE A 415 -46.53 21.26 18.17
C ILE A 415 -46.81 19.82 18.60
N GLY A 416 -47.46 18.99 17.73
CA GLY A 416 -47.71 17.57 17.97
C GLY A 416 -46.44 16.69 17.93
N ASP A 417 -45.37 17.11 17.20
CA ASP A 417 -44.15 16.31 17.02
C ASP A 417 -43.25 16.28 18.29
N MET A 418 -43.44 17.21 19.25
CA MET A 418 -42.69 17.22 20.50
C MET A 418 -43.09 16.13 21.49
N PHE A 419 -44.19 15.41 21.25
CA PHE A 419 -44.76 14.39 22.14
C PHE A 419 -44.98 13.01 21.50
N ALA A 420 -44.54 12.82 20.24
CA ALA A 420 -44.72 11.54 19.57
C ALA A 420 -43.54 10.59 19.90
N GLU A 421 -43.69 9.76 20.91
CA GLU A 421 -42.67 8.74 21.30
C GLU A 421 -42.56 7.53 20.35
N ASN A 422 -43.43 7.36 19.35
CA ASN A 422 -43.39 6.25 18.40
C ASN A 422 -43.97 6.67 17.04
N THR A 423 -43.21 7.37 16.21
CA THR A 423 -43.52 7.49 14.80
C THR A 423 -42.86 6.33 14.05
N GLU A 424 -43.66 5.43 13.45
CA GLU A 424 -43.16 4.48 12.44
C GLU A 424 -42.38 5.27 11.40
N LEU A 425 -41.16 4.81 11.06
CA LEU A 425 -40.34 5.44 10.00
C LEU A 425 -41.15 5.45 8.68
N ALA A 426 -41.43 6.65 8.18
CA ALA A 426 -42.12 6.81 6.91
C ALA A 426 -41.22 6.41 5.72
N HIS A 427 -41.82 5.80 4.70
CA HIS A 427 -41.16 5.47 3.42
C HIS A 427 -39.97 4.48 3.52
N THR A 428 -39.99 3.55 4.47
CA THR A 428 -39.00 2.48 4.56
C THR A 428 -39.05 1.50 3.38
N ASP A 429 -40.16 1.46 2.64
CA ASP A 429 -40.34 0.65 1.41
C ASP A 429 -39.85 1.38 0.16
N SER A 430 -39.39 2.64 0.26
CA SER A 430 -38.93 3.40 -0.90
C SER A 430 -37.63 2.82 -1.47
N PRO A 431 -37.43 2.87 -2.79
CA PRO A 431 -36.19 2.42 -3.42
C PRO A 431 -34.95 3.08 -2.81
N GLU A 432 -35.03 4.37 -2.50
CA GLU A 432 -33.92 5.16 -1.94
C GLU A 432 -33.55 4.70 -0.53
N TYR A 433 -34.54 4.41 0.33
CA TYR A 433 -34.24 3.87 1.65
C TYR A 433 -33.64 2.47 1.57
N GLN A 434 -34.16 1.61 0.73
CA GLN A 434 -33.63 0.27 0.52
C GLN A 434 -32.21 0.31 -0.06
N LEU A 435 -31.92 1.21 -1.01
CA LEU A 435 -30.56 1.44 -1.54
C LEU A 435 -29.64 1.93 -0.43
N LEU A 436 -30.06 2.90 0.37
CA LEU A 436 -29.30 3.42 1.51
C LEU A 436 -28.93 2.30 2.48
N MET A 437 -29.91 1.47 2.88
CA MET A 437 -29.70 0.39 3.85
C MET A 437 -28.74 -0.68 3.34
N ARG A 438 -28.89 -1.09 2.05
CA ARG A 438 -27.96 -2.04 1.42
C ARG A 438 -26.53 -1.46 1.39
N THR A 439 -26.41 -0.20 0.99
CA THR A 439 -25.13 0.52 0.91
C THR A 439 -24.44 0.60 2.29
N LEU A 440 -25.14 1.09 3.30
CA LEU A 440 -24.58 1.24 4.64
C LEU A 440 -24.12 -0.10 5.23
N LYS A 441 -24.85 -1.18 4.96
CA LYS A 441 -24.48 -2.52 5.42
C LYS A 441 -23.10 -2.98 4.87
N LEU A 442 -22.74 -2.57 3.65
CA LEU A 442 -21.44 -2.91 3.06
C LEU A 442 -20.26 -2.23 3.78
N PHE A 443 -20.49 -1.07 4.39
CA PHE A 443 -19.43 -0.23 4.96
C PHE A 443 -19.28 -0.34 6.48
N VAL A 444 -19.83 -1.37 7.11
CA VAL A 444 -19.70 -1.58 8.58
C VAL A 444 -18.24 -1.66 9.01
N ASN A 445 -17.36 -2.29 8.20
CA ASN A 445 -15.94 -2.47 8.48
C ASN A 445 -15.06 -1.78 7.42
N ALA A 446 -15.45 -0.59 6.98
CA ALA A 446 -14.79 0.10 5.87
C ALA A 446 -13.32 0.45 6.16
N LYS A 447 -12.98 0.78 7.40
CA LYS A 447 -11.59 1.09 7.82
C LYS A 447 -10.68 -0.14 7.85
N THR A 448 -11.24 -1.35 7.86
CA THR A 448 -10.49 -2.61 7.78
C THR A 448 -10.40 -3.13 6.36
N LEU A 449 -11.52 -3.13 5.62
CA LEU A 449 -11.62 -3.75 4.30
C LEU A 449 -11.25 -2.80 3.17
N GLY A 450 -11.38 -1.51 3.39
CA GLY A 450 -11.02 -0.50 2.41
C GLY A 450 -11.76 -0.66 1.08
N SER A 451 -11.07 -0.33 0.00
CA SER A 451 -11.59 -0.41 -1.36
C SER A 451 -11.83 -1.84 -1.87
N LEU A 452 -11.42 -2.86 -1.10
CA LEU A 452 -11.76 -4.26 -1.42
C LEU A 452 -13.26 -4.55 -1.30
N ILE A 453 -14.02 -3.69 -0.61
CA ILE A 453 -15.49 -3.77 -0.54
C ILE A 453 -16.06 -3.71 -1.96
N GLN A 454 -16.96 -4.65 -2.26
CA GLN A 454 -17.59 -4.77 -3.58
C GLN A 454 -18.99 -4.17 -3.55
N VAL A 455 -19.19 -3.11 -4.33
CA VAL A 455 -20.50 -2.51 -4.59
C VAL A 455 -20.94 -2.97 -5.98
N PRO A 456 -22.16 -3.50 -6.15
CA PRO A 456 -22.64 -3.96 -7.46
C PRO A 456 -22.62 -2.83 -8.51
N HIS A 457 -22.06 -3.11 -9.68
CA HIS A 457 -22.00 -2.13 -10.77
C HIS A 457 -23.39 -1.70 -11.25
N GLU A 458 -24.34 -2.59 -11.18
CA GLU A 458 -25.73 -2.37 -11.56
C GLU A 458 -26.40 -1.26 -10.75
N GLU A 459 -25.90 -0.99 -9.53
CA GLU A 459 -26.39 0.07 -8.65
C GLU A 459 -25.76 1.46 -8.96
N GLU A 460 -24.77 1.55 -9.87
CA GLU A 460 -24.04 2.80 -10.16
C GLU A 460 -24.96 3.96 -10.53
N ALA A 461 -25.89 3.75 -11.44
CA ALA A 461 -26.80 4.79 -11.90
C ALA A 461 -27.78 5.25 -10.80
N GLU A 462 -28.30 4.32 -9.99
CA GLU A 462 -29.19 4.63 -8.87
C GLU A 462 -28.44 5.40 -7.77
N LEU A 463 -27.22 4.97 -7.44
CA LEU A 463 -26.34 5.65 -6.47
C LEU A 463 -26.02 7.08 -6.92
N LYS A 464 -25.76 7.30 -8.21
CA LYS A 464 -25.51 8.64 -8.77
C LYS A 464 -26.71 9.55 -8.61
N VAL A 465 -27.90 9.08 -9.00
CA VAL A 465 -29.15 9.86 -8.88
C VAL A 465 -29.44 10.19 -7.40
N PHE A 466 -29.24 9.23 -6.52
CA PHE A 466 -29.45 9.45 -5.08
C PHE A 466 -28.40 10.43 -4.52
N LEU A 467 -27.16 10.35 -4.92
CA LEU A 467 -26.09 11.27 -4.53
C LEU A 467 -26.39 12.71 -4.97
N GLU A 468 -26.84 12.89 -6.19
CA GLU A 468 -27.25 14.22 -6.72
C GLU A 468 -28.43 14.80 -5.94
N ALA A 469 -29.40 13.95 -5.56
CA ALA A 469 -30.53 14.36 -4.72
C ALA A 469 -30.05 14.78 -3.30
N LEU A 470 -29.11 14.05 -2.71
CA LEU A 470 -28.50 14.41 -1.41
C LEU A 470 -27.73 15.75 -1.49
N TYR A 471 -26.97 15.99 -2.57
CA TYR A 471 -26.30 17.28 -2.77
C TYR A 471 -27.30 18.43 -2.85
N ARG A 472 -28.42 18.23 -3.56
CA ARG A 472 -29.49 19.23 -3.66
C ARG A 472 -30.11 19.52 -2.29
N LEU A 473 -30.45 18.48 -1.51
CA LEU A 473 -30.96 18.64 -0.16
C LEU A 473 -29.95 19.32 0.78
N GLY A 474 -28.66 19.03 0.59
CA GLY A 474 -27.57 19.68 1.34
C GLY A 474 -27.41 21.17 1.05
N GLN A 475 -27.86 21.64 -0.11
CA GLN A 475 -27.80 23.05 -0.53
C GLN A 475 -29.15 23.79 -0.27
N GLU A 476 -30.26 23.20 -0.68
CA GLU A 476 -31.59 23.84 -0.74
C GLU A 476 -32.53 23.45 0.41
N GLY A 477 -32.26 22.33 1.10
CA GLY A 477 -33.08 21.81 2.19
C GLY A 477 -33.15 22.71 3.43
N ASP A 478 -34.02 22.35 4.36
CA ASP A 478 -34.04 22.98 5.69
C ASP A 478 -32.82 22.58 6.54
N ILE A 479 -32.70 23.11 7.76
CA ILE A 479 -31.53 22.89 8.64
C ILE A 479 -31.34 21.38 8.94
N GLN A 480 -32.43 20.63 9.17
CA GLN A 480 -32.37 19.20 9.50
C GLN A 480 -32.01 18.38 8.25
N GLN A 481 -32.62 18.68 7.11
CA GLN A 481 -32.32 18.04 5.83
C GLN A 481 -30.86 18.27 5.42
N LYS A 482 -30.35 19.49 5.53
CA LYS A 482 -28.94 19.82 5.26
C LYS A 482 -27.99 19.03 6.15
N ALA A 483 -28.29 18.93 7.44
CA ALA A 483 -27.45 18.18 8.38
C ALA A 483 -27.45 16.68 8.06
N ALA A 484 -28.62 16.08 7.82
CA ALA A 484 -28.75 14.66 7.50
C ALA A 484 -28.11 14.32 6.13
N ALA A 485 -28.33 15.17 5.11
CA ALA A 485 -27.72 14.98 3.77
C ALA A 485 -26.18 14.98 3.86
N LYS A 486 -25.60 15.94 4.61
CA LYS A 486 -24.14 15.99 4.83
C LYS A 486 -23.58 14.70 5.46
N VAL A 487 -24.33 14.05 6.33
CA VAL A 487 -23.93 12.78 6.93
C VAL A 487 -23.93 11.65 5.92
N PHE A 488 -24.98 11.56 5.07
CA PHE A 488 -25.12 10.45 4.12
C PHE A 488 -24.26 10.58 2.84
N ILE A 489 -23.95 11.80 2.41
CA ILE A 489 -23.17 12.05 1.18
C ILE A 489 -21.90 11.22 1.11
N PRO A 490 -20.99 11.17 2.11
CA PRO A 490 -19.76 10.40 2.03
C PRO A 490 -20.00 8.91 1.77
N TYR A 491 -21.04 8.32 2.38
CA TYR A 491 -21.36 6.89 2.23
C TYR A 491 -21.87 6.55 0.83
N ILE A 492 -22.74 7.40 0.29
CA ILE A 492 -23.27 7.19 -1.06
C ILE A 492 -22.21 7.51 -2.11
N GLN A 493 -21.37 8.53 -1.88
CA GLN A 493 -20.27 8.87 -2.79
C GLN A 493 -19.22 7.75 -2.85
N GLN A 494 -18.78 7.19 -1.71
CA GLN A 494 -17.82 6.09 -1.71
C GLN A 494 -18.40 4.84 -2.38
N ALA A 495 -19.70 4.56 -2.20
CA ALA A 495 -20.38 3.46 -2.87
C ALA A 495 -20.44 3.69 -4.40
N TRP A 496 -20.81 4.89 -4.83
CA TRP A 496 -20.84 5.26 -6.24
C TRP A 496 -19.46 5.14 -6.89
N ILE A 497 -18.38 5.59 -6.24
CA ILE A 497 -17.01 5.44 -6.76
C ILE A 497 -16.64 3.97 -6.90
N LEU A 498 -16.98 3.12 -5.91
CA LEU A 498 -16.68 1.68 -5.96
C LEU A 498 -17.53 0.90 -6.98
N ALA A 499 -18.72 1.41 -7.35
CA ALA A 499 -19.61 0.81 -8.34
C ALA A 499 -19.23 1.15 -9.79
N GLN A 500 -18.47 2.23 -10.02
CA GLN A 500 -18.12 2.67 -11.37
C GLN A 500 -17.14 1.73 -12.09
N ARG A 501 -16.97 1.97 -13.39
CA ARG A 501 -15.94 1.36 -14.24
C ARG A 501 -15.00 2.43 -14.78
N TYR A 502 -13.71 2.12 -14.78
CA TYR A 502 -12.62 3.05 -15.06
C TYR A 502 -11.84 2.66 -16.30
N ASP A 503 -11.24 3.62 -16.96
CA ASP A 503 -10.30 3.41 -18.06
C ASP A 503 -8.95 2.94 -17.54
N ALA A 504 -8.52 3.46 -16.39
CA ALA A 504 -7.31 3.03 -15.71
C ALA A 504 -7.53 2.92 -14.20
N VAL A 505 -7.02 1.84 -13.61
CA VAL A 505 -6.82 1.69 -12.17
C VAL A 505 -5.32 1.70 -11.92
N VAL A 506 -4.83 2.74 -11.23
CA VAL A 506 -3.40 2.96 -11.03
C VAL A 506 -3.12 3.04 -9.54
N ALA A 507 -2.27 2.17 -9.02
CA ALA A 507 -2.05 2.10 -7.57
C ALA A 507 -0.66 1.62 -7.16
N ASN A 508 -0.24 2.05 -5.97
CA ASN A 508 0.67 1.32 -5.11
C ASN A 508 -0.16 0.75 -3.95
N PRO A 509 -0.72 -0.47 -4.09
CA PRO A 509 -1.61 -1.02 -3.09
C PRO A 509 -0.88 -1.36 -1.79
N PRO A 510 -1.59 -1.55 -0.66
CA PRO A 510 -0.98 -1.93 0.61
C PRO A 510 -0.33 -3.32 0.53
N TYR A 511 0.86 -3.48 1.15
CA TYR A 511 1.56 -4.77 1.31
C TYR A 511 1.35 -5.29 2.73
N MET A 512 0.57 -6.36 2.87
CA MET A 512 0.33 -7.03 4.15
C MET A 512 0.05 -8.50 3.90
N GLY A 513 1.02 -9.33 4.22
CA GLY A 513 0.85 -10.78 4.17
C GLY A 513 -0.18 -11.27 5.20
N SER A 514 -0.76 -12.45 4.95
CA SER A 514 -1.84 -13.04 5.77
C SER A 514 -1.50 -13.16 7.27
N LYS A 515 -0.22 -13.21 7.65
CA LYS A 515 0.20 -13.24 9.06
C LYS A 515 -0.07 -11.90 9.77
N GLY A 516 0.02 -10.78 9.07
CA GLY A 516 -0.24 -9.43 9.58
C GLY A 516 -1.72 -9.07 9.66
N MET A 517 -2.57 -9.72 8.88
CA MET A 517 -4.01 -9.44 8.83
C MET A 517 -4.70 -9.81 10.15
N ASN A 518 -5.69 -9.00 10.56
CA ASN A 518 -6.61 -9.32 11.65
C ASN A 518 -7.63 -10.41 11.24
N GLY A 519 -8.49 -10.81 12.17
CA GLY A 519 -9.47 -11.89 11.95
C GLY A 519 -10.47 -11.59 10.83
N GLU A 520 -11.02 -10.37 10.82
CA GLU A 520 -12.03 -9.92 9.85
C GLU A 520 -11.48 -9.88 8.44
N LEU A 521 -10.29 -9.30 8.26
CA LEU A 521 -9.63 -9.21 6.96
C LEU A 521 -9.25 -10.61 6.43
N LYS A 522 -8.80 -11.53 7.31
CA LYS A 522 -8.50 -12.92 6.92
C LYS A 522 -9.74 -13.66 6.42
N GLU A 523 -10.85 -13.52 7.14
CA GLU A 523 -12.13 -14.15 6.76
C GLU A 523 -12.65 -13.59 5.44
N PHE A 524 -12.65 -12.26 5.31
CA PHE A 524 -13.03 -11.58 4.07
C PHE A 524 -12.16 -12.03 2.88
N ALA A 525 -10.83 -12.06 3.05
CA ALA A 525 -9.89 -12.50 2.03
C ALA A 525 -10.14 -13.95 1.58
N LYS A 526 -10.42 -14.84 2.54
CA LYS A 526 -10.72 -16.26 2.25
C LYS A 526 -11.99 -16.41 1.42
N ASN A 527 -13.01 -15.63 1.73
CA ASN A 527 -14.34 -15.76 1.11
C ASN A 527 -14.41 -15.06 -0.26
N ASN A 528 -13.77 -13.91 -0.42
CA ASN A 528 -13.90 -13.05 -1.60
C ASN A 528 -12.71 -13.13 -2.56
N PHE A 529 -11.50 -13.46 -2.06
CA PHE A 529 -10.25 -13.49 -2.83
C PHE A 529 -9.45 -14.78 -2.59
N PRO A 530 -10.03 -15.97 -2.82
CA PRO A 530 -9.37 -17.24 -2.48
C PRO A 530 -8.04 -17.46 -3.19
N ASN A 531 -7.84 -16.89 -4.38
CA ASN A 531 -6.64 -17.05 -5.20
C ASN A 531 -5.50 -16.09 -4.81
N SER A 532 -5.83 -14.96 -4.18
CA SER A 532 -4.89 -13.88 -3.81
C SER A 532 -4.83 -13.59 -2.30
N LYS A 533 -5.56 -14.34 -1.48
CA LYS A 533 -5.69 -14.15 -0.02
C LYS A 533 -4.37 -14.11 0.78
N SER A 534 -3.27 -14.47 0.17
CA SER A 534 -1.95 -14.54 0.83
C SER A 534 -1.35 -13.16 1.12
N ASP A 535 -1.73 -12.12 0.36
CA ASP A 535 -1.28 -10.74 0.58
C ASP A 535 -2.29 -9.73 0.01
N LEU A 536 -2.37 -8.54 0.65
CA LEU A 536 -3.27 -7.46 0.24
C LEU A 536 -2.99 -7.00 -1.20
N PHE A 537 -1.74 -6.78 -1.57
CA PHE A 537 -1.42 -6.28 -2.93
C PHE A 537 -1.96 -7.22 -4.02
N ALA A 538 -1.96 -8.52 -3.77
CA ALA A 538 -2.47 -9.51 -4.71
C ALA A 538 -4.00 -9.43 -4.85
N MET A 539 -4.71 -9.22 -3.74
CA MET A 539 -6.16 -8.96 -3.77
C MET A 539 -6.48 -7.68 -4.55
N PHE A 540 -5.65 -6.64 -4.42
CA PHE A 540 -5.82 -5.40 -5.20
C PHE A 540 -5.58 -5.60 -6.70
N ILE A 541 -4.67 -6.49 -7.11
CA ILE A 541 -4.52 -6.86 -8.53
C ILE A 541 -5.82 -7.47 -9.07
N GLU A 542 -6.40 -8.46 -8.38
CA GLU A 542 -7.67 -9.07 -8.78
C GLU A 542 -8.83 -8.05 -8.75
N ARG A 543 -8.92 -7.26 -7.68
CA ARG A 543 -9.95 -6.23 -7.54
C ARG A 543 -9.82 -5.14 -8.60
N GLY A 544 -8.60 -4.80 -9.01
CA GLY A 544 -8.30 -3.83 -10.06
C GLY A 544 -8.99 -4.17 -11.38
N PHE A 545 -8.98 -5.41 -11.79
CA PHE A 545 -9.68 -5.84 -13.00
C PHE A 545 -11.20 -5.69 -12.91
N LEU A 546 -11.78 -5.86 -11.72
CA LEU A 546 -13.22 -5.71 -11.51
C LEU A 546 -13.71 -4.26 -11.61
N TRP A 547 -12.83 -3.28 -11.42
CA TRP A 547 -13.16 -1.86 -11.60
C TRP A 547 -13.02 -1.38 -13.05
N LEU A 548 -12.41 -2.17 -13.93
CA LEU A 548 -12.09 -1.70 -15.28
C LEU A 548 -13.23 -1.88 -16.28
N LYS A 549 -13.30 -0.96 -17.24
CA LYS A 549 -13.94 -1.18 -18.51
C LYS A 549 -13.26 -2.33 -19.26
N GLU A 550 -13.89 -2.92 -20.24
CA GLU A 550 -13.41 -4.11 -20.95
C GLU A 550 -11.98 -3.97 -21.52
N THR A 551 -11.57 -2.79 -21.97
CA THR A 551 -10.23 -2.56 -22.54
C THR A 551 -9.36 -1.64 -21.69
N GLY A 552 -9.76 -1.42 -20.44
CA GLY A 552 -9.03 -0.56 -19.51
C GLY A 552 -7.68 -1.14 -19.04
N PHE A 553 -6.94 -0.34 -18.29
CA PHE A 553 -5.61 -0.68 -17.80
C PHE A 553 -5.54 -0.84 -16.29
N ASN A 554 -5.01 -1.98 -15.83
CA ASN A 554 -4.64 -2.19 -14.43
C ASN A 554 -3.13 -1.95 -14.32
N SER A 555 -2.73 -0.88 -13.67
CA SER A 555 -1.35 -0.43 -13.59
C SER A 555 -0.91 -0.31 -12.14
N MET A 556 -0.15 -1.28 -11.64
CA MET A 556 0.19 -1.34 -10.21
C MET A 556 1.67 -1.63 -9.97
N VAL A 557 2.24 -1.01 -8.94
CA VAL A 557 3.52 -1.44 -8.37
C VAL A 557 3.26 -2.34 -7.17
N THR A 558 3.84 -3.54 -7.20
CA THR A 558 3.59 -4.60 -6.21
C THR A 558 4.86 -5.34 -5.84
N MET A 559 4.79 -6.20 -4.82
CA MET A 559 5.88 -7.15 -4.55
C MET A 559 6.04 -8.10 -5.71
N GLN A 560 7.29 -8.46 -6.05
CA GLN A 560 7.60 -9.44 -7.11
C GLN A 560 7.12 -10.87 -6.80
N SER A 561 6.75 -11.17 -5.55
CA SER A 561 6.44 -12.52 -5.09
C SER A 561 5.29 -13.19 -5.85
N TRP A 562 4.31 -12.43 -6.34
CA TRP A 562 3.23 -12.98 -7.16
C TRP A 562 3.71 -13.55 -8.50
N MET A 563 4.86 -13.12 -9.00
CA MET A 563 5.40 -13.58 -10.27
C MET A 563 5.79 -15.08 -10.24
N PHE A 564 6.09 -15.65 -9.06
CA PHE A 564 6.64 -17.00 -8.97
C PHE A 564 6.18 -17.86 -7.78
N LEU A 565 5.72 -17.29 -6.64
CA LEU A 565 5.32 -18.10 -5.50
C LEU A 565 4.08 -18.95 -5.80
N SER A 566 4.07 -20.17 -5.29
CA SER A 566 2.97 -21.13 -5.46
C SER A 566 1.66 -20.68 -4.81
N SER A 567 1.74 -19.85 -3.77
CA SER A 567 0.55 -19.26 -3.14
C SER A 567 -0.26 -18.34 -4.07
N PHE A 568 0.33 -17.89 -5.18
CA PHE A 568 -0.31 -17.04 -6.19
C PHE A 568 -0.45 -17.74 -7.55
N GLU A 569 -0.22 -19.03 -7.63
CA GLU A 569 -0.26 -19.80 -8.88
C GLU A 569 -1.62 -19.67 -9.59
N SER A 570 -2.72 -19.91 -8.86
CA SER A 570 -4.07 -19.79 -9.41
C SER A 570 -4.39 -18.36 -9.85
N MET A 571 -3.95 -17.35 -9.10
CA MET A 571 -4.12 -15.94 -9.49
C MET A 571 -3.37 -15.65 -10.80
N ARG A 572 -2.10 -16.10 -10.93
CA ARG A 572 -1.31 -15.92 -12.16
C ARG A 572 -1.97 -16.58 -13.37
N GLU A 573 -2.41 -17.84 -13.21
CA GLU A 573 -3.08 -18.58 -14.30
C GLU A 573 -4.35 -17.86 -14.76
N ASN A 574 -5.18 -17.42 -13.83
CA ASN A 574 -6.38 -16.65 -14.15
C ASN A 574 -6.03 -15.35 -14.87
N THR A 575 -5.02 -14.62 -14.38
CA THR A 575 -4.58 -13.35 -14.97
C THR A 575 -4.04 -13.58 -16.40
N LEU A 576 -3.19 -14.59 -16.61
CA LEU A 576 -2.63 -14.91 -17.93
C LEU A 576 -3.68 -15.45 -18.93
N ASN A 577 -4.80 -16.01 -18.45
CA ASN A 577 -5.89 -16.48 -19.29
C ASN A 577 -6.87 -15.38 -19.70
N SER A 578 -6.98 -14.32 -18.91
CA SER A 578 -8.03 -13.32 -19.08
C SER A 578 -7.51 -11.93 -19.47
N HIS A 579 -6.24 -11.65 -19.25
CA HIS A 579 -5.66 -10.33 -19.43
C HIS A 579 -4.33 -10.37 -20.19
N THR A 580 -3.87 -9.23 -20.68
CA THR A 580 -2.61 -9.08 -21.40
C THR A 580 -1.62 -8.26 -20.57
N ILE A 581 -0.38 -8.70 -20.43
CA ILE A 581 0.72 -7.88 -19.87
C ILE A 581 1.26 -7.04 -21.02
N GLU A 582 1.03 -5.73 -20.95
CA GLU A 582 1.54 -4.80 -21.96
C GLU A 582 3.02 -4.46 -21.72
N THR A 583 3.32 -4.08 -20.46
CA THR A 583 4.71 -3.77 -20.07
C THR A 583 4.89 -4.02 -18.56
N MET A 584 6.14 -4.33 -18.20
CA MET A 584 6.54 -4.54 -16.82
C MET A 584 7.93 -3.94 -16.58
N VAL A 585 8.09 -3.19 -15.51
CA VAL A 585 9.39 -2.84 -14.94
C VAL A 585 9.60 -3.68 -13.68
N HIS A 586 10.44 -4.69 -13.78
CA HIS A 586 10.84 -5.54 -12.67
C HIS A 586 12.03 -4.90 -11.95
N MET A 587 11.97 -4.76 -10.64
CA MET A 587 12.91 -4.00 -9.83
C MET A 587 13.53 -4.89 -8.75
N GLY A 588 14.86 -4.91 -8.71
CA GLY A 588 15.61 -5.59 -7.65
C GLY A 588 15.44 -4.96 -6.27
N SER A 589 15.91 -5.65 -5.23
CA SER A 589 15.95 -5.12 -3.85
C SER A 589 16.61 -3.76 -3.79
N GLY A 590 16.05 -2.85 -3.00
CA GLY A 590 16.60 -1.51 -2.76
C GLY A 590 16.18 -0.44 -3.77
N VAL A 591 15.66 -0.77 -4.95
CA VAL A 591 15.19 0.23 -5.94
C VAL A 591 14.10 1.12 -5.34
N MET A 592 13.13 0.52 -4.63
CA MET A 592 12.11 1.27 -3.87
C MET A 592 12.53 1.57 -2.41
N LYS A 593 13.83 1.49 -2.09
CA LYS A 593 14.37 1.64 -0.72
C LYS A 593 13.80 0.64 0.29
N ILE A 594 13.38 -0.54 -0.18
CA ILE A 594 12.90 -1.67 0.63
C ILE A 594 13.76 -2.91 0.37
N ALA A 595 13.77 -3.84 1.32
CA ALA A 595 14.68 -5.00 1.33
C ALA A 595 14.30 -6.12 0.34
N PHE A 596 13.19 -6.00 -0.37
CA PHE A 596 12.71 -7.01 -1.33
C PHE A 596 12.46 -6.40 -2.70
N GLY A 597 12.44 -7.24 -3.73
CA GLY A 597 12.16 -6.82 -5.10
C GLY A 597 10.67 -6.57 -5.34
N THR A 598 10.39 -5.67 -6.25
CA THR A 598 9.06 -5.24 -6.68
C THR A 598 8.94 -5.30 -8.20
N ASN A 599 7.72 -5.11 -8.70
CA ASN A 599 7.49 -4.86 -10.12
C ASN A 599 6.37 -3.84 -10.30
N ALA A 600 6.50 -3.03 -11.33
CA ALA A 600 5.46 -2.14 -11.82
C ALA A 600 4.93 -2.74 -13.12
N THR A 601 3.69 -3.23 -13.09
CA THR A 601 3.09 -3.98 -14.19
C THR A 601 1.86 -3.26 -14.72
N VAL A 602 1.78 -3.15 -16.04
CA VAL A 602 0.62 -2.62 -16.75
C VAL A 602 -0.06 -3.75 -17.50
N PHE A 603 -1.27 -4.08 -17.05
CA PHE A 603 -2.14 -5.06 -17.70
C PHE A 603 -3.23 -4.35 -18.50
N LYS A 604 -3.56 -4.91 -19.66
CA LYS A 604 -4.79 -4.58 -20.36
C LYS A 604 -5.90 -5.55 -19.93
N ASN A 605 -7.07 -5.03 -19.61
CA ASN A 605 -8.26 -5.82 -19.25
C ASN A 605 -8.92 -6.44 -20.50
N TYR A 606 -8.10 -7.10 -21.31
CA TYR A 606 -8.51 -7.83 -22.51
C TYR A 606 -7.42 -8.86 -22.85
N HIS A 607 -7.80 -10.06 -23.23
CA HIS A 607 -6.83 -11.12 -23.52
C HIS A 607 -6.45 -11.19 -24.99
N ILE A 608 -5.15 -10.92 -25.28
CA ILE A 608 -4.54 -11.07 -26.61
C ILE A 608 -3.44 -12.13 -26.48
N PRO A 609 -3.69 -13.38 -26.86
CA PRO A 609 -2.82 -14.52 -26.55
C PRO A 609 -1.38 -14.41 -27.08
N ALA A 610 -1.20 -13.76 -28.24
CA ALA A 610 0.09 -13.64 -28.93
C ALA A 610 0.74 -12.26 -28.75
N TYR A 611 0.23 -11.42 -27.85
CA TYR A 611 0.78 -10.09 -27.60
C TYR A 611 2.22 -10.17 -27.08
N LEU A 612 3.13 -9.45 -27.75
CA LEU A 612 4.53 -9.35 -27.36
C LEU A 612 4.70 -8.19 -26.37
N GLY A 613 4.73 -8.52 -25.06
CA GLY A 613 4.92 -7.55 -24.00
C GLY A 613 6.39 -7.15 -23.82
N THR A 614 6.61 -5.95 -23.27
CA THR A 614 7.94 -5.39 -22.99
C THR A 614 8.28 -5.51 -21.51
N PHE A 615 9.42 -6.09 -21.18
CA PHE A 615 9.89 -6.33 -19.82
C PHE A 615 11.27 -5.71 -19.63
N SER A 616 11.40 -4.81 -18.66
CA SER A 616 12.66 -4.16 -18.27
C SER A 616 13.02 -4.53 -16.85
N TYR A 617 14.31 -4.79 -16.57
CA TYR A 617 14.80 -5.05 -15.21
C TYR A 617 15.74 -3.94 -14.76
N ALA A 618 15.45 -3.36 -13.59
CA ALA A 618 16.25 -2.32 -12.97
C ALA A 618 16.84 -2.79 -11.63
N GLU A 619 18.10 -2.49 -11.38
CA GLU A 619 18.80 -2.71 -10.13
C GLU A 619 19.08 -1.38 -9.42
N SER A 620 19.44 -1.42 -8.14
CA SER A 620 19.81 -0.21 -7.38
C SER A 620 20.97 0.56 -8.01
N ALA A 621 21.89 -0.13 -8.71
CA ALA A 621 23.01 0.48 -9.42
C ALA A 621 22.57 1.33 -10.64
N ASP A 622 21.38 1.07 -11.18
CA ASP A 622 20.82 1.83 -12.31
C ASP A 622 20.16 3.13 -11.86
N ILE A 623 19.92 3.28 -10.56
CA ILE A 623 19.29 4.47 -9.98
C ILE A 623 20.38 5.49 -9.65
N SER A 624 20.17 6.73 -10.07
CA SER A 624 21.03 7.87 -9.75
C SER A 624 20.89 8.31 -8.29
N GLU A 625 21.76 9.17 -7.82
CA GLU A 625 21.69 9.79 -6.48
C GLU A 625 20.39 10.59 -6.29
N ASN A 626 19.84 11.13 -7.36
CA ASN A 626 18.57 11.86 -7.36
C ASN A 626 17.33 10.94 -7.33
N GLY A 627 17.51 9.61 -7.32
CA GLY A 627 16.44 8.64 -7.22
C GLY A 627 15.71 8.31 -8.52
N HIS A 628 16.23 8.73 -9.67
CA HIS A 628 15.72 8.42 -11.00
C HIS A 628 16.62 7.40 -11.72
N PRO A 629 16.10 6.57 -12.62
CA PRO A 629 16.93 5.74 -13.49
C PRO A 629 17.90 6.59 -14.30
N LYS A 630 19.16 6.12 -14.45
CA LYS A 630 20.17 6.76 -15.28
C LYS A 630 19.82 6.71 -16.77
N GLU A 631 19.08 5.67 -17.17
CA GLU A 631 18.54 5.43 -18.51
C GLU A 631 17.19 4.72 -18.38
N PHE A 632 16.19 5.07 -19.17
CA PHE A 632 14.90 4.40 -19.18
C PHE A 632 14.30 4.26 -20.59
N PRO A 633 13.75 3.05 -20.95
CA PRO A 633 14.00 1.79 -20.27
C PRO A 633 15.47 1.42 -20.25
N VAL A 634 15.91 0.62 -19.27
CA VAL A 634 17.32 0.18 -19.23
C VAL A 634 17.60 -0.69 -20.47
N ASN A 635 18.31 -0.12 -21.44
CA ASN A 635 18.54 -0.74 -22.75
C ASN A 635 19.81 -1.59 -22.74
N ASN A 636 19.70 -2.81 -22.23
CA ASN A 636 20.78 -3.78 -22.16
C ASN A 636 20.22 -5.21 -22.24
N ASP A 637 21.02 -6.21 -21.89
CA ASP A 637 20.58 -7.63 -21.84
C ASP A 637 19.37 -7.89 -20.93
N ARG A 638 18.96 -6.91 -20.11
CA ARG A 638 17.82 -7.00 -19.20
C ARG A 638 16.50 -6.46 -19.77
N LEU A 639 16.54 -5.82 -20.94
CA LEU A 639 15.34 -5.50 -21.72
C LEU A 639 14.93 -6.71 -22.53
N LYS A 640 13.74 -7.24 -22.29
CA LYS A 640 13.22 -8.46 -22.93
C LYS A 640 11.85 -8.23 -23.52
N PHE A 641 11.56 -9.01 -24.57
CA PHE A 641 10.24 -9.10 -25.17
C PHE A 641 9.76 -10.53 -25.03
N ALA A 642 8.54 -10.73 -24.53
CA ALA A 642 7.99 -12.06 -24.30
C ALA A 642 6.48 -12.08 -24.49
N VAL A 643 5.97 -13.22 -24.95
CA VAL A 643 4.54 -13.51 -25.03
C VAL A 643 4.11 -14.11 -23.70
N ALA A 644 3.21 -13.42 -22.96
CA ALA A 644 2.79 -13.84 -21.63
C ALA A 644 2.16 -15.24 -21.61
N ASN A 645 1.49 -15.66 -22.67
CA ASN A 645 0.93 -17.00 -22.81
C ASN A 645 1.99 -18.12 -22.75
N ASP A 646 3.23 -17.81 -23.08
CA ASP A 646 4.32 -18.78 -23.01
C ASP A 646 4.70 -19.15 -21.57
N PHE A 647 4.44 -18.26 -20.60
CA PHE A 647 4.71 -18.55 -19.18
C PHE A 647 3.91 -19.73 -18.65
N LYS A 648 2.72 -20.00 -19.22
CA LYS A 648 1.89 -21.16 -18.88
C LYS A 648 2.55 -22.51 -19.24
N LYS A 649 3.55 -22.51 -20.10
CA LYS A 649 4.35 -23.70 -20.44
C LYS A 649 5.33 -24.06 -19.33
N ILE A 650 5.61 -23.12 -18.40
CA ILE A 650 6.50 -23.32 -17.27
C ILE A 650 5.66 -23.82 -16.09
N PRO A 651 6.10 -24.88 -15.36
CA PRO A 651 5.35 -25.39 -14.22
C PRO A 651 5.13 -24.33 -13.12
N GLY A 652 3.86 -24.06 -12.80
CA GLY A 652 3.46 -23.00 -11.87
C GLY A 652 3.30 -21.63 -12.50
N SER A 653 3.42 -21.56 -13.84
CA SER A 653 3.19 -20.36 -14.65
C SER A 653 3.93 -19.10 -14.15
N PRO A 654 5.21 -19.17 -13.73
CA PRO A 654 5.96 -18.00 -13.27
C PRO A 654 6.18 -17.01 -14.41
N ILE A 655 6.21 -15.71 -14.09
CA ILE A 655 6.47 -14.64 -15.06
C ILE A 655 7.98 -14.56 -15.33
N ALA A 656 8.50 -15.57 -16.00
CA ALA A 656 9.94 -15.73 -16.29
C ALA A 656 10.32 -15.21 -17.69
N TYR A 657 10.07 -13.93 -17.93
CA TYR A 657 10.24 -13.25 -19.22
C TYR A 657 11.70 -13.28 -19.76
N TRP A 658 12.68 -13.53 -18.88
CA TRP A 658 14.11 -13.60 -19.26
C TRP A 658 14.51 -14.95 -19.88
N LEU A 659 13.63 -15.98 -19.81
CA LEU A 659 13.92 -17.28 -20.40
C LEU A 659 13.77 -17.26 -21.91
N PRO A 660 14.84 -17.55 -22.68
CA PRO A 660 14.79 -17.48 -24.14
C PRO A 660 13.99 -18.63 -24.75
N ASN A 661 13.83 -19.77 -24.05
CA ASN A 661 13.16 -20.95 -24.57
C ASN A 661 12.43 -21.73 -23.48
N VAL A 662 11.14 -21.56 -23.43
CA VAL A 662 10.25 -22.26 -22.47
C VAL A 662 9.96 -23.72 -22.85
N ASN A 663 10.28 -24.18 -24.10
CA ASN A 663 10.05 -25.55 -24.50
C ASN A 663 10.94 -26.57 -23.77
N ILE A 664 11.95 -26.09 -23.07
CA ILE A 664 12.77 -26.92 -22.19
C ILE A 664 11.95 -27.68 -21.15
N PHE A 665 10.80 -27.13 -20.70
CA PHE A 665 9.90 -27.76 -19.75
C PHE A 665 9.01 -28.87 -20.33
N LYS A 666 9.09 -29.13 -21.65
CA LYS A 666 8.49 -30.33 -22.29
C LYS A 666 9.33 -31.59 -22.06
N LYS A 667 10.59 -31.45 -21.59
CA LYS A 667 11.45 -32.59 -21.24
C LYS A 667 10.94 -33.30 -19.98
N LYS A 668 11.44 -34.52 -19.74
CA LYS A 668 11.17 -35.23 -18.48
C LYS A 668 11.60 -34.38 -17.29
N LYS A 669 10.75 -34.34 -16.28
CA LYS A 669 10.94 -33.61 -15.03
C LYS A 669 11.47 -34.56 -13.97
N VAL A 670 12.09 -34.01 -12.96
CA VAL A 670 12.51 -34.78 -11.76
C VAL A 670 11.35 -35.53 -11.14
N SER A 671 10.14 -34.95 -11.11
CA SER A 671 8.91 -35.59 -10.60
C SER A 671 8.47 -36.83 -11.35
N ASP A 672 8.90 -37.04 -12.61
CA ASP A 672 8.42 -38.14 -13.43
C ASP A 672 9.02 -39.52 -13.03
N PHE A 673 10.11 -39.50 -12.24
CA PHE A 673 10.83 -40.72 -11.81
C PHE A 673 11.42 -40.61 -10.39
N SER A 674 11.04 -39.58 -9.67
CA SER A 674 11.49 -39.38 -8.28
C SER A 674 10.40 -38.75 -7.43
N GLN A 675 10.55 -38.87 -6.11
CA GLN A 675 9.65 -38.26 -5.14
C GLN A 675 10.42 -37.70 -3.94
N SER A 676 9.84 -36.67 -3.31
CA SER A 676 10.39 -36.11 -2.08
C SER A 676 10.19 -37.07 -0.89
N GLY A 677 11.20 -37.22 -0.09
CA GLY A 677 11.23 -38.15 1.07
C GLY A 677 10.58 -37.57 2.34
N GLY A 678 10.01 -36.40 2.30
CA GLY A 678 9.57 -35.72 3.54
C GLY A 678 10.77 -35.14 4.31
N ARG A 679 10.71 -35.14 5.65
CA ARG A 679 11.74 -34.51 6.51
C ARG A 679 11.80 -35.13 7.89
N CYS A 680 13.00 -35.16 8.50
CA CYS A 680 13.17 -35.38 9.91
C CYS A 680 13.27 -34.07 10.68
N LYS A 681 12.53 -33.97 11.78
CA LYS A 681 12.61 -32.86 12.73
C LYS A 681 12.82 -33.40 14.13
N THR A 682 13.88 -32.95 14.78
CA THR A 682 14.19 -33.32 16.15
C THR A 682 13.36 -32.58 17.19
N HIS A 683 12.84 -31.40 16.82
CA HIS A 683 12.20 -30.40 17.70
C HIS A 683 13.06 -29.93 18.88
N ASN A 684 14.25 -30.52 19.06
CA ASN A 684 15.25 -30.10 20.02
C ASN A 684 16.64 -30.59 19.57
N ASP A 685 17.29 -29.77 18.74
CA ASP A 685 18.59 -30.08 18.17
C ASP A 685 19.69 -30.17 19.23
N GLU A 686 19.66 -29.34 20.26
CA GLU A 686 20.63 -29.37 21.37
C GLU A 686 20.67 -30.74 22.08
N LYS A 687 19.50 -31.38 22.15
CA LYS A 687 19.41 -32.72 22.79
C LYS A 687 19.79 -33.85 21.84
N TYR A 688 19.38 -33.81 20.59
CA TYR A 688 19.37 -34.96 19.69
C TYR A 688 20.36 -34.88 18.53
N VAL A 689 21.09 -33.74 18.35
CA VAL A 689 22.09 -33.59 17.29
C VAL A 689 23.45 -33.28 17.89
N ARG A 690 24.49 -33.86 17.31
CA ARG A 690 25.91 -33.64 17.71
C ARG A 690 26.77 -33.55 16.46
N TYR A 691 27.97 -33.00 16.62
CA TYR A 691 29.02 -33.24 15.64
C TYR A 691 29.54 -34.68 15.82
N PHE A 692 29.99 -35.35 14.76
CA PHE A 692 30.46 -36.74 14.87
C PHE A 692 31.63 -36.89 15.86
N TRP A 693 32.49 -35.88 16.01
CA TRP A 693 33.64 -35.91 16.96
C TRP A 693 33.25 -35.72 18.44
N GLU A 694 32.03 -35.32 18.70
CA GLU A 694 31.49 -35.21 20.07
C GLU A 694 30.96 -36.56 20.64
N VAL A 695 30.91 -37.59 19.79
CA VAL A 695 30.32 -38.87 20.14
C VAL A 695 31.26 -40.03 19.85
N SER A 696 31.08 -41.14 20.57
CA SER A 696 31.88 -42.34 20.32
C SER A 696 31.42 -43.08 19.06
N ASN A 697 32.36 -43.40 18.15
CA ASN A 697 32.07 -44.11 16.90
C ASN A 697 31.50 -45.53 17.12
N ASN A 698 31.69 -46.12 18.29
CA ASN A 698 31.17 -47.45 18.65
C ASN A 698 29.69 -47.43 19.10
N ASN A 699 29.10 -46.26 19.22
CA ASN A 699 27.73 -46.13 19.73
C ASN A 699 26.73 -46.14 18.56
N LYS A 700 26.07 -47.30 18.35
CA LYS A 700 25.06 -47.54 17.31
C LYS A 700 23.84 -46.63 17.37
N LYS A 701 23.68 -45.85 18.42
CA LYS A 701 22.58 -44.88 18.56
C LYS A 701 22.72 -43.67 17.62
N TRP A 702 23.95 -43.34 17.21
CA TRP A 702 24.21 -42.15 16.36
C TRP A 702 24.26 -42.55 14.90
N ARG A 703 23.54 -41.81 14.05
CA ARG A 703 23.56 -41.93 12.59
C ARG A 703 23.94 -40.60 11.94
N SER A 704 24.67 -40.66 10.82
CA SER A 704 24.99 -39.46 10.01
C SER A 704 23.74 -38.70 9.66
N PHE A 705 23.80 -37.36 9.72
CA PHE A 705 22.66 -36.47 9.57
C PHE A 705 22.93 -35.31 8.61
N GLU A 706 22.20 -35.30 7.49
CA GLU A 706 22.24 -34.21 6.53
C GLU A 706 21.48 -32.99 7.10
N LYS A 707 22.22 -31.94 7.50
CA LYS A 707 21.66 -30.78 8.16
C LYS A 707 22.02 -29.43 7.46
N GLY A 708 22.46 -29.45 6.20
CA GLY A 708 22.96 -28.30 5.47
C GLY A 708 24.45 -28.07 5.73
N GLY A 709 24.98 -26.93 5.37
CA GLY A 709 26.37 -26.54 5.50
C GLY A 709 26.80 -25.56 4.43
N GLU A 710 28.11 -25.54 4.14
CA GLU A 710 28.67 -24.67 3.11
C GLU A 710 28.30 -25.10 1.67
N TYR A 711 28.62 -24.24 0.70
CA TYR A 711 28.45 -24.54 -0.70
C TYR A 711 29.37 -25.69 -1.14
N LYS A 712 28.82 -26.91 -1.27
CA LYS A 712 29.52 -28.12 -1.76
C LYS A 712 28.65 -28.83 -2.79
N LYS A 713 29.15 -28.99 -4.02
CA LYS A 713 28.57 -29.84 -5.07
C LYS A 713 29.02 -31.28 -4.92
N TRP A 714 28.22 -32.21 -5.34
CA TRP A 714 28.52 -33.65 -5.50
C TRP A 714 28.56 -34.43 -4.17
N TYR A 715 29.37 -34.01 -3.17
CA TYR A 715 29.58 -34.70 -1.89
C TYR A 715 30.05 -33.73 -0.80
N GLY A 716 29.72 -33.99 0.49
CA GLY A 716 30.19 -33.24 1.64
C GLY A 716 29.08 -32.78 2.61
N ASN A 717 29.44 -31.99 3.60
CA ASN A 717 28.60 -31.47 4.72
C ASN A 717 28.00 -32.55 5.63
N ASN A 718 28.64 -33.69 5.78
CA ASN A 718 28.21 -34.87 6.59
C ASN A 718 28.89 -34.91 7.96
N TYR A 719 29.06 -33.78 8.61
CA TYR A 719 29.71 -33.68 9.93
C TYR A 719 28.73 -33.78 11.10
N TYR A 720 27.42 -33.81 10.87
CA TYR A 720 26.42 -34.00 11.95
C TYR A 720 26.03 -35.48 12.12
N VAL A 721 25.67 -35.81 13.36
CA VAL A 721 25.01 -37.07 13.70
C VAL A 721 23.76 -36.82 14.54
N ILE A 722 22.74 -37.68 14.34
CA ILE A 722 21.46 -37.61 15.04
C ILE A 722 21.29 -38.84 15.96
N ASP A 723 20.71 -38.65 17.13
CA ASP A 723 20.26 -39.72 17.99
C ASP A 723 19.14 -40.52 17.30
N TRP A 724 19.44 -41.75 16.92
CA TRP A 724 18.51 -42.65 16.24
C TRP A 724 18.07 -43.83 17.12
N SER A 725 18.20 -43.71 18.48
CA SER A 725 17.66 -44.68 19.44
C SER A 725 16.14 -44.76 19.33
N GLU A 726 15.58 -45.90 19.76
CA GLU A 726 14.10 -46.07 19.74
C GLU A 726 13.35 -44.96 20.52
N CYS A 727 13.94 -44.53 21.65
CA CYS A 727 13.37 -43.48 22.47
C CYS A 727 13.32 -42.13 21.68
N ALA A 728 14.40 -41.80 20.98
CA ALA A 728 14.48 -40.61 20.16
C ALA A 728 13.51 -40.68 18.96
N GLN A 729 13.44 -41.81 18.26
CA GLN A 729 12.52 -42.05 17.14
C GLN A 729 11.05 -41.94 17.58
N LYS A 730 10.67 -42.49 18.74
CA LYS A 730 9.33 -42.33 19.32
C LYS A 730 9.00 -40.86 19.61
N PHE A 731 9.97 -40.11 20.11
CA PHE A 731 9.81 -38.67 20.34
C PHE A 731 9.58 -37.92 19.03
N TYR A 732 10.39 -38.16 17.99
CA TYR A 732 10.21 -37.51 16.66
C TYR A 732 8.85 -37.87 16.07
N ALA A 733 8.43 -39.13 16.14
CA ALA A 733 7.14 -39.59 15.64
C ALA A 733 5.96 -38.90 16.35
N ALA A 734 6.02 -38.80 17.69
CA ALA A 734 4.98 -38.13 18.48
C ALA A 734 4.80 -36.64 18.15
N HIS A 735 5.84 -35.99 17.64
CA HIS A 735 5.84 -34.59 17.27
C HIS A 735 5.78 -34.39 15.75
N GLY A 736 5.47 -35.42 14.94
CA GLY A 736 5.34 -35.33 13.50
C GLY A 736 6.66 -35.09 12.77
N GLY A 737 7.78 -35.40 13.40
CA GLY A 737 9.14 -35.20 12.86
C GLY A 737 9.81 -36.46 12.33
N MET A 738 9.10 -37.58 12.19
CA MET A 738 9.68 -38.85 11.73
C MET A 738 9.56 -39.00 10.21
N ILE A 739 10.64 -39.51 9.58
CA ILE A 739 10.65 -39.82 8.13
C ILE A 739 9.82 -41.12 7.91
N ASN A 740 9.12 -41.19 6.77
CA ASN A 740 8.45 -42.39 6.34
C ASN A 740 9.50 -43.49 6.05
N ASN A 741 9.25 -44.72 6.57
CA ASN A 741 10.16 -45.85 6.50
C ASN A 741 10.56 -46.22 5.05
N LYS A 742 9.71 -45.95 4.05
CA LYS A 742 10.02 -46.24 2.64
C LYS A 742 11.20 -45.43 2.08
N PHE A 743 11.62 -44.37 2.78
CA PHE A 743 12.72 -43.49 2.39
C PHE A 743 14.00 -43.70 3.22
N LEU A 744 13.91 -44.54 4.26
CA LEU A 744 15.07 -44.87 5.08
C LEU A 744 16.00 -45.79 4.29
N ASN A 745 17.30 -45.71 4.60
CA ASN A 745 18.34 -46.59 4.05
C ASN A 745 18.44 -46.60 2.51
N ARG A 746 18.12 -45.49 1.86
CA ARG A 746 18.19 -45.28 0.39
C ARG A 746 19.17 -44.18 0.04
N ASN A 747 19.82 -44.31 -1.12
CA ASN A 747 20.57 -43.21 -1.72
C ASN A 747 19.61 -42.19 -2.30
N GLY A 748 20.01 -40.92 -2.28
CA GLY A 748 19.18 -39.84 -2.83
C GLY A 748 20.01 -38.60 -3.21
N VAL A 749 19.35 -37.58 -3.69
CA VAL A 749 19.96 -36.27 -3.96
C VAL A 749 19.46 -35.28 -2.92
N THR A 750 20.37 -34.64 -2.22
CA THR A 750 20.09 -33.63 -1.19
C THR A 750 20.70 -32.28 -1.54
N TRP A 751 20.15 -31.22 -0.97
CA TRP A 751 20.63 -29.84 -1.12
C TRP A 751 20.33 -29.03 0.13
N GLN A 752 20.83 -27.81 0.21
CA GLN A 752 20.47 -26.88 1.27
C GLN A 752 19.26 -26.04 0.85
N THR A 753 18.24 -25.95 1.72
CA THR A 753 17.00 -25.20 1.40
C THR A 753 17.21 -23.70 1.30
N VAL A 754 18.12 -23.13 2.09
CA VAL A 754 18.40 -21.68 2.09
C VAL A 754 19.84 -21.42 1.70
N THR A 755 20.08 -20.66 0.67
CA THR A 755 21.42 -20.27 0.21
C THR A 755 21.40 -18.85 -0.35
N SER A 756 22.45 -18.09 -0.07
CA SER A 756 22.70 -16.78 -0.67
C SER A 756 23.46 -16.87 -2.01
N SER A 757 23.90 -18.09 -2.40
CA SER A 757 24.61 -18.39 -3.62
C SER A 757 23.82 -19.32 -4.54
N LYS A 758 24.48 -19.90 -5.56
CA LYS A 758 23.87 -20.95 -6.39
C LYS A 758 23.54 -22.19 -5.55
N ASN A 759 22.50 -22.92 -5.94
CA ASN A 759 22.22 -24.23 -5.33
C ASN A 759 23.32 -25.25 -5.62
N ALA A 760 23.62 -26.08 -4.63
CA ALA A 760 24.57 -27.17 -4.72
C ALA A 760 23.90 -28.48 -4.32
N PHE A 761 23.92 -29.45 -5.21
CA PHE A 761 23.29 -30.75 -5.02
C PHE A 761 24.35 -31.81 -4.73
N ARG A 762 24.06 -32.66 -3.75
CA ARG A 762 24.98 -33.68 -3.22
C ARG A 762 24.34 -35.06 -3.24
N LEU A 763 25.18 -36.07 -3.33
CA LEU A 763 24.77 -37.44 -3.04
C LEU A 763 24.51 -37.61 -1.55
N LYS A 764 23.31 -38.06 -1.20
CA LYS A 764 22.93 -38.52 0.13
C LYS A 764 23.10 -40.04 0.19
N GLU A 765 24.02 -40.51 1.04
CA GLU A 765 24.28 -41.94 1.22
C GLU A 765 23.16 -42.65 1.99
N LYS A 766 22.95 -43.94 1.72
CA LYS A 766 21.88 -44.76 2.37
C LYS A 766 21.96 -44.78 3.89
N SER A 767 23.15 -44.62 4.49
CA SER A 767 23.37 -44.65 5.94
C SER A 767 22.93 -43.37 6.63
N SER A 768 22.83 -42.23 5.91
CA SER A 768 22.48 -40.92 6.50
C SER A 768 20.97 -40.68 6.61
N ILE A 769 20.58 -39.91 7.61
CA ILE A 769 19.25 -39.33 7.81
C ILE A 769 19.30 -37.89 7.26
N TYR A 770 18.17 -37.31 6.88
CA TYR A 770 18.10 -35.97 6.31
C TYR A 770 17.06 -35.11 7.03
N SER A 771 17.36 -33.81 7.12
CA SER A 771 16.58 -32.84 7.85
C SER A 771 15.62 -32.02 6.94
N SER A 772 14.88 -31.12 7.56
CA SER A 772 14.05 -30.13 6.81
C SER A 772 14.88 -29.07 6.13
N VAL A 773 16.10 -28.77 6.59
CA VAL A 773 17.00 -27.79 5.97
C VAL A 773 17.89 -28.40 4.89
N SER A 774 17.95 -29.72 4.83
CA SER A 774 18.62 -30.51 3.79
C SER A 774 17.68 -31.60 3.30
N PRO A 775 16.62 -31.25 2.56
CA PRO A 775 15.64 -32.20 2.05
C PRO A 775 16.25 -33.14 1.02
N CYS A 776 15.58 -34.24 0.73
CA CYS A 776 16.06 -35.24 -0.17
C CYS A 776 14.98 -35.71 -1.16
N ILE A 777 15.38 -36.03 -2.39
CA ILE A 777 14.58 -36.76 -3.37
C ILE A 777 15.15 -38.17 -3.57
N PHE A 778 14.25 -39.11 -3.77
CA PHE A 778 14.53 -40.52 -3.95
C PHE A 778 13.95 -41.03 -5.26
N PHE A 779 14.64 -42.00 -5.90
CA PHE A 779 14.32 -42.46 -7.24
C PHE A 779 13.51 -43.76 -7.22
N GLU A 780 12.69 -44.00 -8.19
CA GLU A 780 11.91 -45.21 -8.29
C GLU A 780 12.85 -46.43 -8.40
N ASN A 781 12.51 -47.52 -7.70
CA ASN A 781 13.28 -48.77 -7.68
C ASN A 781 14.78 -48.59 -7.37
N ASP A 782 15.17 -47.48 -6.66
CA ASP A 782 16.56 -47.16 -6.39
C ASP A 782 17.41 -47.07 -7.64
N ASN A 783 16.84 -46.58 -8.77
CA ASN A 783 17.53 -46.47 -10.05
C ASN A 783 18.73 -45.54 -9.95
N ASN A 784 19.93 -46.11 -9.98
CA ASN A 784 21.19 -45.38 -9.87
C ASN A 784 21.45 -44.49 -11.10
N ASP A 785 20.96 -44.87 -12.25
CA ASP A 785 21.15 -44.11 -13.49
C ASP A 785 20.35 -42.80 -13.43
N ASP A 786 19.11 -42.84 -12.95
CA ASP A 786 18.28 -41.67 -12.76
C ASP A 786 18.84 -40.75 -11.66
N LEU A 787 19.43 -41.34 -10.58
CA LEU A 787 20.11 -40.60 -9.54
C LEU A 787 21.30 -39.82 -10.09
N LEU A 788 22.19 -40.52 -10.82
CA LEU A 788 23.42 -39.91 -11.39
C LEU A 788 23.09 -38.81 -12.41
N ASN A 789 22.18 -39.09 -13.35
CA ASN A 789 21.76 -38.10 -14.35
C ASN A 789 21.10 -36.88 -13.68
N THR A 790 20.27 -37.09 -12.66
CA THR A 790 19.65 -36.00 -11.93
C THR A 790 20.71 -35.18 -11.20
N LEU A 791 21.62 -35.81 -10.46
CA LEU A 791 22.67 -35.10 -9.72
C LEU A 791 23.54 -34.26 -10.67
N ALA A 792 23.91 -34.81 -11.86
CA ALA A 792 24.66 -34.07 -12.85
C ALA A 792 23.87 -32.90 -13.43
N SER A 793 22.62 -33.17 -13.82
CA SER A 793 21.71 -32.15 -14.36
C SER A 793 21.51 -31.00 -13.37
N MET A 794 21.24 -31.29 -12.07
CA MET A 794 21.00 -30.30 -11.04
C MET A 794 22.23 -29.42 -10.76
N ASN A 795 23.45 -29.97 -10.88
CA ASN A 795 24.68 -29.23 -10.67
C ASN A 795 25.15 -28.42 -11.91
N SER A 796 24.42 -28.48 -13.01
CA SER A 796 24.74 -27.73 -14.23
C SER A 796 24.35 -26.24 -14.12
N GLU A 797 25.09 -25.38 -14.85
CA GLU A 797 24.75 -23.94 -14.94
C GLU A 797 23.38 -23.70 -15.60
N VAL A 798 22.99 -24.57 -16.53
CA VAL A 798 21.68 -24.51 -17.20
C VAL A 798 20.55 -24.69 -16.17
N THR A 799 20.67 -25.69 -15.30
CA THR A 799 19.67 -25.89 -14.24
C THR A 799 19.67 -24.75 -13.22
N ALA A 800 20.84 -24.18 -12.87
CA ALA A 800 20.91 -23.02 -12.01
C ALA A 800 20.18 -21.81 -12.63
N TYR A 801 20.28 -21.63 -13.95
CA TYR A 801 19.56 -20.59 -14.68
C TYR A 801 18.03 -20.85 -14.73
N ILE A 802 17.62 -22.09 -14.98
CA ILE A 802 16.21 -22.50 -15.00
C ILE A 802 15.57 -22.40 -13.60
N MET A 803 16.33 -22.73 -12.56
CA MET A 803 15.85 -22.63 -11.16
C MET A 803 15.43 -21.19 -10.84
N LYS A 804 16.15 -20.17 -11.30
CA LYS A 804 15.76 -18.76 -11.12
C LYS A 804 14.42 -18.42 -11.76
N ALA A 805 13.99 -19.16 -12.79
CA ALA A 805 12.68 -18.96 -13.39
C ALA A 805 11.55 -19.61 -12.59
N ILE A 806 11.82 -20.77 -11.99
CA ILE A 806 10.83 -21.47 -11.15
C ILE A 806 10.72 -20.80 -9.78
N ASN A 807 11.86 -20.47 -9.18
CA ASN A 807 11.92 -19.85 -7.85
C ASN A 807 13.19 -18.98 -7.73
N PRO A 808 13.09 -17.64 -7.87
CA PRO A 808 14.23 -16.73 -7.74
C PRO A 808 14.58 -16.39 -6.27
N THR A 809 13.89 -16.97 -5.28
CA THR A 809 14.18 -16.71 -3.86
C THR A 809 15.42 -17.47 -3.38
N MET A 810 15.91 -17.08 -2.20
CA MET A 810 17.02 -17.81 -1.55
C MET A 810 16.61 -19.19 -1.01
N GLN A 811 15.31 -19.52 -1.00
CA GLN A 811 14.80 -20.79 -0.45
C GLN A 811 14.35 -21.71 -1.58
N THR A 812 15.02 -22.87 -1.70
CA THR A 812 14.71 -23.92 -2.67
C THR A 812 13.99 -25.09 -2.00
N ASN A 813 12.70 -25.24 -2.28
CA ASN A 813 11.86 -26.30 -1.69
C ASN A 813 11.86 -27.55 -2.58
N PRO A 814 11.50 -28.73 -2.03
CA PRO A 814 11.38 -29.97 -2.82
C PRO A 814 10.45 -29.83 -4.03
N GLY A 815 9.34 -29.11 -3.88
CA GLY A 815 8.40 -28.84 -4.97
C GLY A 815 9.01 -28.10 -6.14
N ASP A 816 9.98 -27.21 -5.90
CA ASP A 816 10.67 -26.47 -6.95
C ASP A 816 11.63 -27.39 -7.71
N VAL A 817 12.39 -28.23 -6.98
CA VAL A 817 13.32 -29.20 -7.57
C VAL A 817 12.59 -30.25 -8.40
N LEU A 818 11.42 -30.73 -7.96
CA LEU A 818 10.62 -31.71 -8.67
C LEU A 818 10.08 -31.19 -10.01
N LYS A 819 9.94 -29.88 -10.17
CA LYS A 819 9.50 -29.22 -11.44
C LYS A 819 10.61 -29.10 -12.49
N LEU A 820 11.86 -29.29 -12.12
CA LEU A 820 13.02 -29.10 -13.01
C LEU A 820 13.09 -30.15 -14.12
N PRO A 821 13.45 -29.74 -15.36
CA PRO A 821 13.76 -30.69 -16.42
C PRO A 821 15.09 -31.40 -16.16
N VAL A 822 15.18 -32.65 -16.55
CA VAL A 822 16.41 -33.46 -16.41
C VAL A 822 17.02 -33.75 -17.77
N TYR A 823 18.32 -33.61 -17.85
CA TYR A 823 19.15 -34.00 -18.98
C TYR A 823 19.73 -35.41 -18.74
N THR A 824 19.60 -36.30 -19.68
CA THR A 824 19.95 -37.72 -19.51
C THR A 824 21.18 -38.16 -20.34
N SER A 825 21.83 -37.23 -21.04
CA SER A 825 22.94 -37.54 -21.95
C SER A 825 24.32 -37.38 -21.30
N PHE A 826 24.44 -37.62 -20.00
CA PHE A 826 25.72 -37.54 -19.30
C PHE A 826 26.46 -38.87 -19.31
N ASN A 827 27.80 -38.82 -19.40
CA ASN A 827 28.66 -40.02 -19.25
C ASN A 827 28.69 -40.42 -17.76
N LYS A 828 28.13 -41.59 -17.43
CA LYS A 828 28.01 -42.11 -16.07
C LYS A 828 29.35 -42.30 -15.37
N GLU A 829 30.37 -42.81 -16.08
CA GLU A 829 31.70 -42.98 -15.53
C GLU A 829 32.30 -41.65 -15.09
N ASN A 830 32.13 -40.59 -15.88
CA ASN A 830 32.59 -39.26 -15.52
C ASN A 830 31.87 -38.72 -14.29
N ILE A 831 30.55 -38.93 -14.15
CA ILE A 831 29.79 -38.51 -12.98
C ILE A 831 30.32 -39.25 -11.74
N GLN A 832 30.48 -40.57 -11.80
CA GLN A 832 31.03 -41.37 -10.70
C GLN A 832 32.43 -40.92 -10.30
N LYS A 833 33.26 -40.60 -11.30
CA LYS A 833 34.62 -40.06 -11.09
C LYS A 833 34.59 -38.71 -10.37
N ILE A 834 33.67 -37.79 -10.76
CA ILE A 834 33.52 -36.49 -10.12
C ILE A 834 33.04 -36.66 -8.67
N ILE A 835 32.07 -37.56 -8.40
CA ILE A 835 31.62 -37.85 -7.05
C ILE A 835 32.75 -38.39 -6.22
N SER A 836 33.56 -39.34 -6.76
CA SER A 836 34.74 -39.90 -6.11
C SER A 836 35.79 -38.84 -5.75
N ILE A 837 36.07 -37.92 -6.69
CA ILE A 837 37.02 -36.82 -6.45
C ILE A 837 36.49 -35.91 -5.33
N ALA A 838 35.20 -35.53 -5.38
CA ALA A 838 34.60 -34.69 -4.36
C ALA A 838 34.56 -35.37 -2.98
N LYS A 839 34.34 -36.68 -2.95
CA LYS A 839 34.38 -37.49 -1.70
C LYS A 839 35.79 -37.57 -1.17
N ASN A 840 36.78 -37.85 -2.00
CA ASN A 840 38.18 -37.91 -1.57
C ASN A 840 38.65 -36.53 -1.05
N ASP A 841 38.32 -35.44 -1.76
CA ASP A 841 38.64 -34.08 -1.28
C ASP A 841 37.99 -33.79 0.09
N TRP A 842 36.71 -34.15 0.26
CA TRP A 842 36.03 -34.01 1.56
C TRP A 842 36.66 -34.85 2.67
N ASP A 843 37.01 -36.13 2.39
CA ASP A 843 37.55 -37.06 3.34
C ASP A 843 39.01 -36.77 3.77
N THR A 844 39.70 -35.82 3.08
CA THR A 844 40.99 -35.28 3.51
C THR A 844 40.87 -34.17 4.58
N GLN A 845 39.67 -33.73 4.90
CA GLN A 845 39.45 -32.70 5.88
C GLN A 845 39.10 -33.32 7.27
N GLU A 846 39.67 -32.79 8.36
CA GLU A 846 39.47 -33.31 9.72
C GLU A 846 38.00 -33.30 10.20
N TYR A 847 37.18 -32.52 9.56
CA TYR A 847 35.72 -32.46 9.82
C TYR A 847 34.91 -33.49 8.99
N SER A 848 35.58 -34.38 8.26
CA SER A 848 34.87 -35.53 7.65
C SER A 848 34.85 -36.71 8.63
N ILE A 849 33.70 -37.38 8.73
CA ILE A 849 33.56 -38.61 9.53
C ILE A 849 34.46 -39.74 9.02
N ASN A 850 34.89 -39.66 7.76
CA ASN A 850 35.77 -40.65 7.11
C ASN A 850 37.24 -40.19 7.02
N TYR A 851 37.60 -39.12 7.74
CA TYR A 851 38.99 -38.64 7.74
C TYR A 851 39.98 -39.72 8.18
N MET A 852 40.98 -39.98 7.37
CA MET A 852 42.00 -40.96 7.66
C MET A 852 43.40 -40.36 7.83
N SER A 853 43.77 -39.42 6.92
CA SER A 853 45.04 -38.70 6.97
C SER A 853 45.01 -37.46 6.08
N ASN A 854 45.85 -36.47 6.36
CA ASN A 854 46.07 -35.33 5.48
C ASN A 854 46.83 -35.79 4.21
N LEU A 855 46.39 -35.33 3.04
CA LEU A 855 47.01 -35.65 1.75
C LEU A 855 48.51 -35.34 1.70
N ILE A 856 48.94 -34.24 2.34
CA ILE A 856 50.36 -33.83 2.40
C ILE A 856 51.17 -34.90 3.12
N LEU A 857 50.62 -35.48 4.19
CA LEU A 857 51.28 -36.51 4.99
C LEU A 857 51.26 -37.88 4.27
N SER A 858 50.28 -38.18 3.47
CA SER A 858 50.16 -39.45 2.76
C SER A 858 51.07 -39.51 1.49
N HIS A 859 51.63 -38.40 1.03
CA HIS A 859 52.51 -38.33 -0.15
C HIS A 859 53.96 -37.97 0.24
N SER A 860 54.25 -37.84 1.50
CA SER A 860 55.60 -37.55 2.02
C SER A 860 56.37 -38.81 2.44
N GLY A 861 55.89 -40.03 2.05
CA GLY A 861 56.53 -41.31 2.29
C GLY A 861 57.13 -41.92 1.04
#